data_405134a4ba1741023df17270eab53118
#
_entry.id   405134a4ba1741023df17270eab53118
#
_cell.length_a   1.000
_cell.length_b   1.000
_cell.length_c   1.000
_cell.angle_alpha   90.00
_cell.angle_beta   90.00
_cell.angle_gamma   90.00
#
_symmetry.space_group_name_H-M   'P 1'
#
loop_
_entity.id
_entity.type
_entity.pdbx_description
1 polymer ?
#
loop_
_entity_poly.entity_id
_entity_poly.type
_entity_poly.pdbx_seq_one_letter_code
_entity_poly.pdbx_strand_id
1 'polypeptide(L)'
;MLLALKFQTVQSGKCPKFCVCDNIQLTVACVNKNLTEVPPTIDEITVKLDLRGNDMQELPTGAFTHTPYLTHLSLQNSNIRRVREGAFRRLGRLVLLNLANNKIEILYQESFDGLSSLKQLIIDRNRVEEIQPGAFSQLGLLNLLSLTHNQLVYLPNMVFQGLQNIKWLRLSHNSLNYLATEAFAGLFTLTRLSLDNNELQFFPTETMTRLPEVTRLELSYNPMTFLGEESVSIPKLTHLFLDHNSLQDFSNAAILLSPRLAHLDLSHNQLRVLQPMAHGSPKLTRLNLAGNPIYCSCYMRPLREWAIRERVRLGGTCGGPAHLSGENLEAVQPVDLRCQSQEAMLKAELEELSRLPTLPTTPPPDKVKCPVNCQCEAENHHSSCENKGLTKIPRGFSPDMRLLDLRGNHFHYIPANSFPGTAEVVSLHLQRCKIHEVEDGSFNGMKSLVYLYLSENDLTSLSPEAFKGLPHLTYLHLEKNRFTQFPKGAFKLLPGLLALHMENNAIAKLEAGLLTGAEKLRGLYLTSNAITAVAPRAFDPAPDLDTLHLGSNKLKEVPSEALSKASSLAELNLSRNPIRWIGAGVFQPVAATLKHLYLNHMGLEKVSKDSLAGLGSGLRSLFLEGNQLEELPDMRPLTGLEVINLAENPLVCDCPLLPLRKWIDQVNLKVRATCGHPPELRGQKVKDVHVFKSCPGEKPPPIQHPKPTKATKTESALISPPKVIKIDKAKSKPRKSSKPNTVQKSTMKKKKSV
;
A
#
# COMPACT_ATOMS: atom_id res chain seq x y z
N MET A 1 71.87 -0.09 -25.23
CA MET A 1 70.65 -0.82 -25.54
C MET A 1 69.50 -0.15 -24.80
N LEU A 2 68.91 0.89 -25.45
CA LEU A 2 67.84 1.72 -24.88
C LEU A 2 66.50 1.09 -25.25
N LEU A 3 65.78 0.56 -24.26
CA LEU A 3 64.40 0.11 -24.39
C LEU A 3 63.50 1.34 -24.45
N ALA A 4 63.02 1.67 -25.66
CA ALA A 4 61.97 2.67 -25.86
C ALA A 4 60.65 2.06 -25.42
N LEU A 5 60.14 2.46 -24.25
CA LEU A 5 58.76 2.24 -23.82
C LEU A 5 57.85 3.04 -24.78
N LYS A 6 57.19 2.34 -25.71
CA LYS A 6 56.06 2.89 -26.46
C LYS A 6 54.96 3.22 -25.47
N PHE A 7 54.80 4.48 -25.13
CA PHE A 7 53.55 4.99 -24.60
C PHE A 7 52.51 4.83 -25.69
N GLN A 8 51.59 3.88 -25.54
CA GLN A 8 50.36 3.86 -26.31
C GLN A 8 49.60 5.14 -25.96
N THR A 9 49.48 6.03 -26.90
CA THR A 9 48.60 7.18 -26.84
C THR A 9 47.20 6.62 -26.59
N VAL A 10 46.65 6.90 -25.44
CA VAL A 10 45.23 6.68 -25.12
C VAL A 10 44.45 7.43 -26.23
N GLN A 11 43.75 6.70 -27.07
CA GLN A 11 42.87 7.28 -28.09
C GLN A 11 41.94 8.25 -27.37
N SER A 12 41.93 9.52 -27.80
CA SER A 12 41.01 10.53 -27.24
C SER A 12 39.59 10.06 -27.49
N GLY A 13 38.83 9.83 -26.37
CA GLY A 13 37.43 9.42 -26.43
C GLY A 13 36.64 10.34 -27.35
N LYS A 14 35.63 9.80 -28.04
CA LYS A 14 34.72 10.57 -28.92
C LYS A 14 33.90 11.53 -28.05
N CYS A 15 34.15 12.85 -28.19
CA CYS A 15 33.39 13.90 -27.52
C CYS A 15 32.50 14.63 -28.54
N PRO A 16 31.17 14.71 -28.31
CA PRO A 16 30.28 15.49 -29.17
C PRO A 16 30.67 16.97 -29.20
N LYS A 17 30.59 17.64 -30.37
CA LYS A 17 31.07 19.01 -30.60
C LYS A 17 30.58 20.08 -29.61
N PHE A 18 29.41 19.88 -28.99
CA PHE A 18 28.78 20.85 -28.07
C PHE A 18 28.89 20.46 -26.61
N CYS A 19 29.56 19.34 -26.30
CA CYS A 19 29.66 18.80 -24.94
C CYS A 19 31.05 19.03 -24.35
N VAL A 20 31.16 18.94 -23.05
CA VAL A 20 32.42 18.95 -22.29
C VAL A 20 32.66 17.53 -21.82
N CYS A 21 33.84 16.97 -22.13
CA CYS A 21 34.19 15.61 -21.77
C CYS A 21 35.41 15.59 -20.86
N ASP A 22 35.33 14.82 -19.81
CA ASP A 22 36.42 14.48 -18.91
C ASP A 22 36.79 13.00 -19.13
N ASN A 23 37.90 12.75 -19.80
CA ASN A 23 38.35 11.41 -20.13
C ASN A 23 38.95 10.66 -18.92
N ILE A 24 39.31 11.37 -17.84
CA ILE A 24 39.81 10.75 -16.62
C ILE A 24 38.64 10.20 -15.79
N GLN A 25 37.61 11.01 -15.64
CA GLN A 25 36.39 10.62 -14.90
C GLN A 25 35.34 9.92 -15.77
N LEU A 26 35.60 9.77 -17.07
CA LEU A 26 34.67 9.21 -18.07
C LEU A 26 33.31 9.88 -18.02
N THR A 27 33.30 11.23 -17.93
CA THR A 27 32.08 12.03 -17.84
C THR A 27 31.87 12.87 -19.08
N VAL A 28 30.62 12.96 -19.55
CA VAL A 28 30.20 13.81 -20.65
C VAL A 28 29.08 14.72 -20.17
N ALA A 29 29.24 16.03 -20.34
CA ALA A 29 28.27 17.05 -20.02
C ALA A 29 27.85 17.85 -21.23
N CYS A 30 26.61 17.74 -21.63
CA CYS A 30 25.98 18.46 -22.75
C CYS A 30 24.83 19.35 -22.21
N VAL A 31 25.14 20.21 -21.24
CA VAL A 31 24.15 20.99 -20.50
C VAL A 31 23.74 22.24 -21.30
N ASN A 32 22.41 22.49 -21.41
CA ASN A 32 21.84 23.69 -22.09
C ASN A 32 22.30 23.85 -23.53
N LYS A 33 22.26 22.77 -24.33
CA LYS A 33 22.70 22.76 -25.72
C LYS A 33 21.57 22.72 -26.74
N ASN A 34 20.31 22.84 -26.30
CA ASN A 34 19.10 22.71 -27.11
C ASN A 34 19.06 21.39 -27.93
N LEU A 35 19.55 20.32 -27.32
CA LEU A 35 19.53 19.00 -27.97
C LEU A 35 18.08 18.46 -27.94
N THR A 36 17.65 17.93 -29.07
CA THR A 36 16.35 17.28 -29.26
C THR A 36 16.43 15.76 -29.12
N GLU A 37 17.66 15.22 -29.20
CA GLU A 37 17.95 13.78 -29.06
C GLU A 37 19.27 13.54 -28.36
N VAL A 38 19.50 12.32 -27.93
CA VAL A 38 20.75 11.88 -27.27
C VAL A 38 21.86 11.82 -28.39
N PRO A 39 22.97 12.56 -28.25
CA PRO A 39 24.01 12.55 -29.27
C PRO A 39 24.59 11.15 -29.52
N PRO A 40 24.53 10.59 -30.72
CA PRO A 40 25.04 9.24 -31.02
C PRO A 40 26.57 9.13 -30.97
N THR A 41 27.25 10.27 -30.91
CA THR A 41 28.72 10.36 -30.89
C THR A 41 29.33 10.36 -29.50
N ILE A 42 28.49 10.12 -28.44
CA ILE A 42 29.01 9.92 -27.07
C ILE A 42 29.80 8.61 -27.03
N ASP A 43 30.97 8.67 -26.41
CA ASP A 43 31.81 7.48 -26.25
C ASP A 43 31.12 6.38 -25.45
N GLU A 44 31.19 5.15 -25.89
CA GLU A 44 30.56 3.99 -25.23
C GLU A 44 31.06 3.75 -23.81
N ILE A 45 32.30 4.10 -23.49
CA ILE A 45 32.90 3.96 -22.17
C ILE A 45 32.42 5.01 -21.15
N THR A 46 31.58 5.94 -21.56
CA THR A 46 31.06 7.02 -20.70
C THR A 46 30.34 6.42 -19.49
N VAL A 47 30.72 6.87 -18.30
CA VAL A 47 30.18 6.42 -17.00
C VAL A 47 29.11 7.39 -16.46
N LYS A 48 29.31 8.70 -16.68
CA LYS A 48 28.36 9.73 -16.25
C LYS A 48 27.98 10.60 -17.43
N LEU A 49 26.69 10.79 -17.64
CA LEU A 49 26.15 11.61 -18.72
C LEU A 49 25.18 12.65 -18.15
N ASP A 50 25.50 13.91 -18.43
CA ASP A 50 24.68 15.04 -18.02
C ASP A 50 24.09 15.75 -19.25
N LEU A 51 22.78 15.60 -19.41
CA LEU A 51 22.00 16.17 -20.52
C LEU A 51 20.98 17.21 -20.04
N ARG A 52 21.22 17.85 -18.91
CA ARG A 52 20.29 18.83 -18.34
C ARG A 52 20.05 20.04 -19.24
N GLY A 53 18.81 20.55 -19.20
CA GLY A 53 18.47 21.82 -19.84
C GLY A 53 18.39 21.74 -21.38
N ASN A 54 18.03 20.58 -21.92
CA ASN A 54 17.83 20.37 -23.35
C ASN A 54 16.33 20.34 -23.71
N ASP A 55 15.97 20.05 -24.96
CA ASP A 55 14.57 19.98 -25.44
C ASP A 55 14.27 18.63 -26.09
N MET A 56 14.34 17.57 -25.30
CA MET A 56 14.23 16.20 -25.81
C MET A 56 12.81 15.68 -25.98
N GLN A 57 11.82 16.38 -25.54
CA GLN A 57 10.37 16.10 -25.56
C GLN A 57 9.97 14.63 -25.39
N GLU A 58 10.62 13.69 -26.06
CA GLU A 58 10.39 12.26 -25.97
C GLU A 58 11.71 11.49 -25.94
N LEU A 59 11.80 10.45 -25.09
CA LEU A 59 12.89 9.49 -25.11
C LEU A 59 12.45 8.25 -25.90
N PRO A 60 12.99 8.03 -27.11
CA PRO A 60 12.61 6.89 -27.94
C PRO A 60 13.20 5.58 -27.43
N THR A 61 12.64 4.45 -27.89
CA THR A 61 13.18 3.12 -27.64
C THR A 61 14.67 3.06 -28.00
N GLY A 62 15.50 2.58 -27.07
CA GLY A 62 16.93 2.42 -27.30
C GLY A 62 17.74 3.70 -27.36
N ALA A 63 17.24 4.83 -26.83
CA ALA A 63 17.93 6.13 -26.83
C ALA A 63 19.38 6.09 -26.33
N PHE A 64 19.71 5.16 -25.46
CA PHE A 64 21.04 5.03 -24.83
C PHE A 64 21.75 3.70 -25.16
N THR A 65 21.37 3.01 -26.23
CA THR A 65 21.96 1.70 -26.60
C THR A 65 23.46 1.74 -26.86
N HIS A 66 24.00 2.90 -27.20
CA HIS A 66 25.41 3.13 -27.52
C HIS A 66 26.25 3.49 -26.27
N THR A 67 25.65 3.66 -25.10
CA THR A 67 26.34 4.01 -23.83
C THR A 67 26.08 3.01 -22.70
N PRO A 68 26.44 1.73 -22.86
CA PRO A 68 26.04 0.66 -21.92
C PRO A 68 26.74 0.71 -20.56
N TYR A 69 27.78 1.52 -20.41
CA TYR A 69 28.57 1.62 -19.16
C TYR A 69 28.10 2.74 -18.22
N LEU A 70 27.02 3.46 -18.59
CA LEU A 70 26.49 4.54 -17.77
C LEU A 70 26.10 4.04 -16.36
N THR A 71 26.54 4.77 -15.35
CA THR A 71 26.16 4.62 -13.94
C THR A 71 25.30 5.80 -13.46
N HIS A 72 25.47 6.98 -14.03
CA HIS A 72 24.72 8.19 -13.67
C HIS A 72 24.22 8.87 -14.93
N LEU A 73 22.92 9.14 -14.97
CA LEU A 73 22.26 9.84 -16.07
C LEU A 73 21.39 10.96 -15.53
N SER A 74 21.64 12.18 -15.96
CA SER A 74 20.85 13.36 -15.61
C SER A 74 20.16 13.93 -16.85
N LEU A 75 18.83 14.02 -16.80
CA LEU A 75 17.93 14.50 -17.84
C LEU A 75 16.99 15.60 -17.30
N GLN A 76 17.42 16.33 -16.29
CA GLN A 76 16.60 17.38 -15.65
C GLN A 76 16.34 18.54 -16.62
N ASN A 77 15.17 19.19 -16.50
CA ASN A 77 14.82 20.37 -17.29
C ASN A 77 14.94 20.17 -18.81
N SER A 78 14.60 18.98 -19.31
CA SER A 78 14.80 18.62 -20.73
C SER A 78 13.49 18.53 -21.51
N ASN A 79 12.41 19.10 -20.99
CA ASN A 79 11.07 19.16 -21.60
C ASN A 79 10.46 17.79 -21.95
N ILE A 80 10.96 16.70 -21.34
CA ILE A 80 10.52 15.33 -21.63
C ILE A 80 9.05 15.18 -21.22
N ARG A 81 8.20 14.78 -22.16
CA ARG A 81 6.78 14.48 -21.94
C ARG A 81 6.52 12.98 -21.88
N ARG A 82 7.33 12.20 -22.61
CA ARG A 82 7.13 10.76 -22.72
C ARG A 82 8.45 9.99 -22.67
N VAL A 83 8.45 8.93 -21.90
CA VAL A 83 9.50 7.90 -21.90
C VAL A 83 8.93 6.67 -22.56
N ARG A 84 9.41 6.29 -23.75
CA ARG A 84 8.93 5.10 -24.44
C ARG A 84 9.46 3.83 -23.81
N GLU A 85 8.71 2.76 -23.99
CA GLU A 85 9.13 1.40 -23.69
C GLU A 85 10.54 1.12 -24.20
N GLY A 86 11.41 0.59 -23.33
CA GLY A 86 12.79 0.25 -23.70
C GLY A 86 13.70 1.45 -23.99
N ALA A 87 13.32 2.68 -23.60
CA ALA A 87 14.18 3.86 -23.75
C ALA A 87 15.56 3.65 -23.09
N PHE A 88 15.60 2.95 -21.97
CA PHE A 88 16.81 2.67 -21.18
C PHE A 88 17.36 1.25 -21.38
N ARG A 89 16.93 0.52 -22.40
CA ARG A 89 17.49 -0.81 -22.71
C ARG A 89 19.02 -0.75 -22.77
N ARG A 90 19.69 -1.77 -22.21
CA ARG A 90 21.16 -1.93 -22.07
C ARG A 90 21.81 -1.07 -20.99
N LEU A 91 21.09 -0.23 -20.23
CA LEU A 91 21.66 0.52 -19.10
C LEU A 91 21.65 -0.30 -17.79
N GLY A 92 21.93 -1.58 -17.86
CA GLY A 92 21.94 -2.48 -16.70
C GLY A 92 22.92 -2.11 -15.58
N ARG A 93 23.83 -1.17 -15.80
CA ARG A 93 24.80 -0.65 -14.80
C ARG A 93 24.37 0.68 -14.18
N LEU A 94 23.26 1.27 -14.65
CA LEU A 94 22.81 2.58 -14.18
C LEU A 94 22.41 2.51 -12.71
N VAL A 95 22.96 3.41 -11.88
CA VAL A 95 22.76 3.50 -10.44
C VAL A 95 21.84 4.67 -10.10
N LEU A 96 21.96 5.78 -10.81
CA LEU A 96 21.16 6.99 -10.61
C LEU A 96 20.59 7.49 -11.93
N LEU A 97 19.27 7.66 -11.95
CA LEU A 97 18.52 8.32 -13.02
C LEU A 97 17.76 9.53 -12.46
N ASN A 98 18.03 10.69 -13.03
CA ASN A 98 17.34 11.91 -12.64
C ASN A 98 16.57 12.51 -13.82
N LEU A 99 15.24 12.48 -13.72
CA LEU A 99 14.26 13.00 -14.67
C LEU A 99 13.47 14.20 -14.10
N ALA A 100 13.99 14.87 -13.07
CA ALA A 100 13.27 15.96 -12.42
C ALA A 100 13.04 17.17 -13.33
N ASN A 101 12.01 17.95 -13.03
CA ASN A 101 11.63 19.17 -13.74
C ASN A 101 11.41 18.94 -15.26
N ASN A 102 10.66 17.90 -15.59
CA ASN A 102 10.20 17.61 -16.95
C ASN A 102 8.68 17.78 -17.07
N LYS A 103 8.07 17.24 -18.09
CA LYS A 103 6.64 17.32 -18.39
C LYS A 103 5.99 15.93 -18.53
N ILE A 104 6.55 14.92 -17.84
CA ILE A 104 6.07 13.53 -17.91
C ILE A 104 4.69 13.47 -17.24
N GLU A 105 3.70 12.92 -17.95
CA GLU A 105 2.31 12.81 -17.51
C GLU A 105 1.95 11.38 -17.06
N ILE A 106 2.47 10.38 -17.78
CA ILE A 106 2.19 8.96 -17.51
C ILE A 106 3.50 8.18 -17.40
N LEU A 107 3.62 7.35 -16.37
CA LEU A 107 4.66 6.34 -16.26
C LEU A 107 4.11 5.02 -16.82
N TYR A 108 4.50 4.71 -18.05
CA TYR A 108 4.03 3.52 -18.74
C TYR A 108 4.67 2.25 -18.19
N GLN A 109 3.98 1.14 -18.35
CA GLN A 109 4.57 -0.18 -18.18
C GLN A 109 5.83 -0.26 -19.05
N GLU A 110 6.92 -0.86 -18.52
CA GLU A 110 8.20 -1.04 -19.24
C GLU A 110 8.98 0.26 -19.57
N SER A 111 8.53 1.46 -19.10
CA SER A 111 9.29 2.71 -19.30
C SER A 111 10.70 2.66 -18.72
N PHE A 112 10.92 1.88 -17.66
CA PHE A 112 12.22 1.75 -16.99
C PHE A 112 12.89 0.38 -17.21
N ASP A 113 12.49 -0.34 -18.25
CA ASP A 113 13.08 -1.62 -18.59
C ASP A 113 14.58 -1.51 -18.90
N GLY A 114 15.32 -2.50 -18.40
CA GLY A 114 16.78 -2.56 -18.55
C GLY A 114 17.57 -1.93 -17.40
N LEU A 115 16.91 -1.28 -16.43
CA LEU A 115 17.57 -0.58 -15.31
C LEU A 115 17.77 -1.48 -14.07
N SER A 116 18.24 -2.70 -14.25
CA SER A 116 18.33 -3.72 -13.20
C SER A 116 19.25 -3.37 -12.02
N SER A 117 20.20 -2.43 -12.17
CA SER A 117 21.09 -1.97 -11.10
C SER A 117 20.70 -0.63 -10.48
N LEU A 118 19.57 -0.06 -10.88
CA LEU A 118 19.17 1.28 -10.47
C LEU A 118 18.91 1.33 -8.95
N LYS A 119 19.53 2.29 -8.26
CA LYS A 119 19.38 2.52 -6.82
C LYS A 119 18.59 3.78 -6.49
N GLN A 120 18.63 4.77 -7.36
CA GLN A 120 17.93 6.03 -7.15
C GLN A 120 17.24 6.48 -8.43
N LEU A 121 15.93 6.71 -8.35
CA LEU A 121 15.09 7.23 -9.42
C LEU A 121 14.39 8.50 -8.93
N ILE A 122 14.63 9.62 -9.61
CA ILE A 122 14.10 10.92 -9.24
C ILE A 122 13.25 11.45 -10.41
N ILE A 123 11.95 11.60 -10.17
CA ILE A 123 10.94 12.08 -11.15
C ILE A 123 10.21 13.31 -10.57
N ASP A 124 10.87 14.05 -9.70
CA ASP A 124 10.30 15.19 -9.01
C ASP A 124 9.92 16.33 -9.98
N ARG A 125 8.87 17.09 -9.63
CA ARG A 125 8.44 18.27 -10.41
C ARG A 125 8.16 17.93 -11.89
N ASN A 126 7.38 16.89 -12.11
CA ASN A 126 6.78 16.52 -13.36
C ASN A 126 5.27 16.79 -13.35
N ARG A 127 4.52 16.17 -14.24
CA ARG A 127 3.05 16.25 -14.31
C ARG A 127 2.41 14.86 -14.18
N VAL A 128 3.08 13.94 -13.47
CA VAL A 128 2.64 12.55 -13.43
C VAL A 128 1.27 12.47 -12.75
N GLU A 129 0.27 12.05 -13.52
CA GLU A 129 -1.11 11.81 -13.09
C GLU A 129 -1.37 10.30 -12.91
N GLU A 130 -0.70 9.47 -13.72
CA GLU A 130 -0.90 8.03 -13.75
C GLU A 130 0.42 7.26 -13.71
N ILE A 131 0.43 6.20 -12.92
CA ILE A 131 1.48 5.18 -12.90
C ILE A 131 0.84 3.85 -13.29
N GLN A 132 1.20 3.33 -14.45
CA GLN A 132 0.67 2.05 -14.91
C GLN A 132 1.22 0.88 -14.10
N PRO A 133 0.42 -0.15 -13.83
CA PRO A 133 0.89 -1.37 -13.19
C PRO A 133 2.11 -1.94 -13.90
N GLY A 134 3.15 -2.31 -13.14
CA GLY A 134 4.40 -2.83 -13.70
C GLY A 134 5.43 -1.79 -14.14
N ALA A 135 5.15 -0.47 -14.04
CA ALA A 135 6.11 0.58 -14.41
C ALA A 135 7.47 0.44 -13.69
N PHE A 136 7.49 -0.13 -12.51
CA PHE A 136 8.70 -0.32 -11.69
C PHE A 136 9.15 -1.78 -11.57
N SER A 137 8.59 -2.69 -12.34
CA SER A 137 8.77 -4.15 -12.20
C SER A 137 10.23 -4.61 -12.24
N GLN A 138 11.08 -3.93 -13.03
CA GLN A 138 12.50 -4.26 -13.22
C GLN A 138 13.43 -3.62 -12.16
N LEU A 139 12.90 -2.77 -11.28
CA LEU A 139 13.70 -1.94 -10.37
C LEU A 139 13.95 -2.60 -9.00
N GLY A 140 14.22 -3.90 -8.99
CA GLY A 140 14.40 -4.68 -7.75
C GLY A 140 15.50 -4.20 -6.80
N LEU A 141 16.50 -3.45 -7.26
CA LEU A 141 17.58 -2.87 -6.45
C LEU A 141 17.36 -1.41 -6.05
N LEU A 142 16.20 -0.83 -6.41
CA LEU A 142 15.91 0.57 -6.11
C LEU A 142 15.81 0.81 -4.59
N ASN A 143 16.54 1.80 -4.08
CA ASN A 143 16.54 2.19 -2.67
C ASN A 143 15.73 3.47 -2.43
N LEU A 144 15.72 4.38 -3.39
CA LEU A 144 15.00 5.66 -3.35
C LEU A 144 14.19 5.85 -4.62
N LEU A 145 12.89 6.04 -4.46
CA LEU A 145 11.99 6.57 -5.49
C LEU A 145 11.43 7.90 -5.02
N SER A 146 11.62 8.94 -5.84
CA SER A 146 11.07 10.27 -5.56
C SER A 146 10.14 10.71 -6.70
N LEU A 147 8.90 10.99 -6.33
CA LEU A 147 7.79 11.46 -7.18
C LEU A 147 7.18 12.75 -6.61
N THR A 148 7.98 13.56 -5.93
CA THR A 148 7.46 14.76 -5.26
C THR A 148 7.07 15.85 -6.28
N HIS A 149 6.08 16.67 -5.93
CA HIS A 149 5.57 17.73 -6.81
C HIS A 149 5.11 17.19 -8.18
N ASN A 150 4.23 16.21 -8.16
CA ASN A 150 3.53 15.68 -9.32
C ASN A 150 2.01 15.91 -9.18
N GLN A 151 1.19 15.26 -9.98
CA GLN A 151 -0.27 15.44 -10.04
C GLN A 151 -1.01 14.13 -9.72
N LEU A 152 -0.39 13.25 -8.92
CA LEU A 152 -1.00 11.98 -8.53
C LEU A 152 -2.20 12.25 -7.61
N VAL A 153 -3.37 11.74 -7.98
CA VAL A 153 -4.61 11.86 -7.20
C VAL A 153 -4.93 10.55 -6.48
N TYR A 154 -4.55 9.43 -7.07
CA TYR A 154 -4.88 8.10 -6.62
C TYR A 154 -3.68 7.15 -6.75
N LEU A 155 -3.54 6.19 -5.82
CA LEU A 155 -2.59 5.09 -5.93
C LEU A 155 -3.34 3.76 -6.02
N PRO A 156 -3.30 3.08 -7.18
CA PRO A 156 -3.96 1.78 -7.35
C PRO A 156 -3.23 0.66 -6.61
N ASN A 157 -3.89 -0.49 -6.48
CA ASN A 157 -3.27 -1.68 -5.89
C ASN A 157 -1.98 -2.04 -6.60
N MET A 158 -0.95 -2.42 -5.81
CA MET A 158 0.34 -2.92 -6.28
C MET A 158 1.09 -2.00 -7.26
N VAL A 159 0.78 -0.70 -7.27
CA VAL A 159 1.39 0.29 -8.18
C VAL A 159 2.92 0.35 -8.07
N PHE A 160 3.48 0.00 -6.92
CA PHE A 160 4.92 -0.05 -6.67
C PHE A 160 5.50 -1.48 -6.73
N GLN A 161 4.80 -2.39 -7.37
CA GLN A 161 5.27 -3.76 -7.54
C GLN A 161 6.66 -3.80 -8.20
N GLY A 162 7.53 -4.72 -7.72
CA GLY A 162 8.91 -4.83 -8.20
C GLY A 162 9.94 -4.12 -7.31
N LEU A 163 9.55 -3.17 -6.47
CA LEU A 163 10.45 -2.38 -5.61
C LEU A 163 10.87 -3.16 -4.33
N GLN A 164 11.52 -4.30 -4.48
CA GLN A 164 11.81 -5.22 -3.39
C GLN A 164 12.81 -4.68 -2.33
N ASN A 165 13.66 -3.73 -2.70
CA ASN A 165 14.70 -3.17 -1.82
C ASN A 165 14.50 -1.70 -1.49
N ILE A 166 13.32 -1.15 -1.79
CA ILE A 166 13.02 0.27 -1.54
C ILE A 166 13.14 0.59 -0.05
N LYS A 167 13.86 1.68 0.27
CA LYS A 167 14.04 2.18 1.63
C LYS A 167 13.30 3.47 1.87
N TRP A 168 13.22 4.32 0.86
CA TRP A 168 12.55 5.59 0.95
C TRP A 168 11.68 5.84 -0.29
N LEU A 169 10.38 6.04 -0.07
CA LEU A 169 9.39 6.42 -1.06
C LEU A 169 8.88 7.82 -0.74
N ARG A 170 9.05 8.73 -1.68
CA ARG A 170 8.64 10.13 -1.55
C ARG A 170 7.51 10.46 -2.51
N LEU A 171 6.36 10.79 -1.96
CA LEU A 171 5.12 11.13 -2.67
C LEU A 171 4.56 12.49 -2.22
N SER A 172 5.39 13.31 -1.57
CA SER A 172 5.02 14.62 -1.06
C SER A 172 4.62 15.59 -2.16
N HIS A 173 3.76 16.56 -1.86
CA HIS A 173 3.31 17.57 -2.81
C HIS A 173 2.68 16.96 -4.08
N ASN A 174 1.72 16.10 -3.88
CA ASN A 174 0.80 15.58 -4.89
C ASN A 174 -0.64 15.97 -4.50
N SER A 175 -1.63 15.44 -5.18
CA SER A 175 -3.06 15.62 -4.83
C SER A 175 -3.68 14.30 -4.37
N LEU A 176 -2.89 13.44 -3.69
CA LEU A 176 -3.36 12.13 -3.26
C LEU A 176 -4.49 12.27 -2.24
N ASN A 177 -5.68 11.86 -2.62
CA ASN A 177 -6.85 11.84 -1.74
C ASN A 177 -7.28 10.40 -1.38
N TYR A 178 -6.87 9.40 -2.16
CA TYR A 178 -7.17 8.00 -1.91
C TYR A 178 -5.96 7.10 -2.21
N LEU A 179 -5.74 6.12 -1.32
CA LEU A 179 -4.75 5.06 -1.47
C LEU A 179 -5.48 3.71 -1.43
N ALA A 180 -5.34 2.91 -2.46
CA ALA A 180 -5.91 1.56 -2.46
C ALA A 180 -5.29 0.71 -1.34
N THR A 181 -6.05 -0.22 -0.78
CA THR A 181 -5.63 -1.07 0.36
C THR A 181 -4.32 -1.81 0.12
N GLU A 182 -4.08 -2.24 -1.12
CA GLU A 182 -2.85 -2.94 -1.54
C GLU A 182 -1.87 -2.03 -2.30
N ALA A 183 -2.01 -0.69 -2.24
CA ALA A 183 -1.14 0.23 -2.98
C ALA A 183 0.35 0.03 -2.66
N PHE A 184 0.67 -0.27 -1.41
CA PHE A 184 2.04 -0.52 -0.96
C PHE A 184 2.37 -2.00 -0.78
N ALA A 185 1.56 -2.90 -1.31
CA ALA A 185 1.84 -4.34 -1.23
C ALA A 185 3.20 -4.68 -1.85
N GLY A 186 3.96 -5.53 -1.17
CA GLY A 186 5.30 -5.93 -1.62
C GLY A 186 6.45 -5.04 -1.15
N LEU A 187 6.20 -3.87 -0.55
CA LEU A 187 7.24 -2.96 -0.06
C LEU A 187 7.78 -3.37 1.34
N PHE A 188 8.20 -4.62 1.49
CA PHE A 188 8.60 -5.19 2.78
C PHE A 188 9.90 -4.61 3.37
N THR A 189 10.59 -3.74 2.66
CA THR A 189 11.85 -3.16 3.12
C THR A 189 11.77 -1.65 3.30
N LEU A 190 10.59 -1.06 3.05
CA LEU A 190 10.38 0.38 3.14
C LEU A 190 10.53 0.85 4.60
N THR A 191 11.40 1.81 4.84
CA THR A 191 11.66 2.37 6.17
C THR A 191 11.15 3.80 6.33
N ARG A 192 11.05 4.54 5.23
CA ARG A 192 10.56 5.92 5.22
C ARG A 192 9.51 6.11 4.13
N LEU A 193 8.38 6.69 4.51
CA LEU A 193 7.30 7.06 3.60
C LEU A 193 6.95 8.52 3.83
N SER A 194 7.02 9.33 2.77
CA SER A 194 6.65 10.74 2.79
C SER A 194 5.40 10.96 1.94
N LEU A 195 4.32 11.37 2.57
CA LEU A 195 3.00 11.65 2.00
C LEU A 195 2.51 13.06 2.42
N ASP A 196 3.42 13.90 2.90
CA ASP A 196 3.12 15.26 3.30
C ASP A 196 2.68 16.12 2.10
N ASN A 197 1.88 17.17 2.38
CA ASN A 197 1.32 18.04 1.35
C ASN A 197 0.55 17.27 0.27
N ASN A 198 -0.46 16.52 0.70
CA ASN A 198 -1.43 15.82 -0.12
C ASN A 198 -2.86 16.16 0.32
N GLU A 199 -3.86 15.46 -0.20
CA GLU A 199 -5.27 15.69 0.08
C GLU A 199 -5.92 14.54 0.87
N LEU A 200 -5.13 13.81 1.68
CA LEU A 200 -5.62 12.70 2.49
C LEU A 200 -6.49 13.24 3.64
N GLN A 201 -7.77 12.90 3.61
CA GLN A 201 -8.74 13.31 4.63
C GLN A 201 -8.75 12.37 5.84
N PHE A 202 -8.31 11.12 5.65
CA PHE A 202 -8.28 10.07 6.66
C PHE A 202 -6.92 9.41 6.71
N PHE A 203 -6.57 8.90 7.87
CA PHE A 203 -5.39 8.05 7.99
C PHE A 203 -5.66 6.73 7.24
N PRO A 204 -4.84 6.33 6.26
CA PRO A 204 -5.09 5.15 5.43
C PRO A 204 -4.66 3.87 6.16
N THR A 205 -5.35 3.51 7.23
CA THR A 205 -5.02 2.43 8.16
C THR A 205 -4.76 1.11 7.45
N GLU A 206 -5.68 0.66 6.60
CA GLU A 206 -5.56 -0.64 5.91
C GLU A 206 -4.35 -0.70 4.99
N THR A 207 -4.11 0.39 4.24
CA THR A 207 -2.95 0.50 3.35
C THR A 207 -1.62 0.48 4.13
N MET A 208 -1.57 1.13 5.30
CA MET A 208 -0.38 1.19 6.14
C MET A 208 -0.03 -0.14 6.81
N THR A 209 -1.00 -1.04 7.05
CA THR A 209 -0.73 -2.38 7.58
C THR A 209 0.17 -3.22 6.66
N ARG A 210 0.27 -2.88 5.39
CA ARG A 210 1.15 -3.52 4.40
C ARG A 210 2.62 -3.14 4.53
N LEU A 211 2.96 -2.23 5.45
CA LEU A 211 4.29 -1.65 5.61
C LEU A 211 4.96 -2.05 6.94
N PRO A 212 5.42 -3.29 7.09
CA PRO A 212 5.91 -3.83 8.38
C PRO A 212 7.23 -3.21 8.86
N GLU A 213 8.02 -2.59 7.97
CA GLU A 213 9.36 -2.07 8.27
C GLU A 213 9.42 -0.54 8.38
N VAL A 214 8.30 0.15 8.19
CA VAL A 214 8.27 1.62 8.25
C VAL A 214 8.58 2.09 9.66
N THR A 215 9.59 2.95 9.76
CA THR A 215 10.02 3.58 11.02
C THR A 215 9.72 5.07 11.05
N ARG A 216 9.58 5.72 9.89
CA ARG A 216 9.26 7.14 9.77
C ARG A 216 8.15 7.35 8.74
N LEU A 217 7.08 8.00 9.16
CA LEU A 217 5.91 8.34 8.34
C LEU A 217 5.63 9.83 8.44
N GLU A 218 5.59 10.50 7.29
CA GLU A 218 5.34 11.92 7.14
C GLU A 218 3.98 12.12 6.46
N LEU A 219 3.03 12.70 7.16
CA LEU A 219 1.65 12.98 6.74
C LEU A 219 1.23 14.43 7.04
N SER A 220 2.23 15.31 7.27
CA SER A 220 2.00 16.72 7.53
C SER A 220 1.29 17.42 6.36
N TYR A 221 0.55 18.48 6.62
CA TYR A 221 -0.16 19.25 5.58
C TYR A 221 -1.11 18.38 4.74
N ASN A 222 -1.91 17.53 5.40
CA ASN A 222 -3.06 16.85 4.84
C ASN A 222 -4.34 17.31 5.54
N PRO A 223 -5.51 17.31 4.90
CA PRO A 223 -6.74 17.80 5.52
C PRO A 223 -7.39 16.77 6.47
N MET A 224 -6.59 16.08 7.30
CA MET A 224 -7.11 15.11 8.27
C MET A 224 -7.73 15.85 9.46
N THR A 225 -8.96 15.46 9.83
CA THR A 225 -9.69 16.08 10.94
C THR A 225 -9.74 15.21 12.19
N PHE A 226 -9.52 13.91 12.06
CA PHE A 226 -9.69 12.93 13.14
C PHE A 226 -8.77 11.72 12.98
N LEU A 227 -8.25 11.20 14.09
CA LEU A 227 -7.66 9.87 14.19
C LEU A 227 -8.40 9.02 15.21
N GLY A 228 -9.03 7.94 14.74
CA GLY A 228 -9.79 6.99 15.56
C GLY A 228 -8.92 5.99 16.31
N GLU A 229 -9.59 5.09 17.05
CA GLU A 229 -8.94 4.00 17.76
C GLU A 229 -8.20 3.07 16.77
N GLU A 230 -6.99 2.63 17.17
CA GLU A 230 -6.16 1.70 16.39
C GLU A 230 -5.86 2.13 14.95
N SER A 231 -6.07 3.41 14.61
CA SER A 231 -5.84 3.92 13.26
C SER A 231 -4.41 3.72 12.80
N VAL A 232 -3.42 3.91 13.69
CA VAL A 232 -2.00 3.79 13.37
C VAL A 232 -1.50 2.39 13.72
N SER A 233 -1.60 1.46 12.78
CA SER A 233 -1.19 0.06 12.95
C SER A 233 0.12 -0.22 12.19
N ILE A 234 1.24 0.32 12.71
CA ILE A 234 2.58 0.15 12.13
C ILE A 234 3.58 -0.26 13.22
N PRO A 235 3.85 -1.55 13.39
CA PRO A 235 4.56 -2.08 14.57
C PRO A 235 5.98 -1.56 14.81
N LYS A 236 6.68 -1.11 13.75
CA LYS A 236 8.05 -0.59 13.83
C LYS A 236 8.15 0.94 13.76
N LEU A 237 7.02 1.63 13.71
CA LEU A 237 7.00 3.08 13.61
C LEU A 237 7.67 3.73 14.84
N THR A 238 8.58 4.66 14.61
CA THR A 238 9.28 5.42 15.64
C THR A 238 9.00 6.91 15.58
N HIS A 239 8.70 7.43 14.39
CA HIS A 239 8.41 8.84 14.15
C HIS A 239 7.15 8.97 13.29
N LEU A 240 6.17 9.72 13.78
CA LEU A 240 4.94 10.07 13.07
C LEU A 240 4.77 11.58 13.07
N PHE A 241 4.61 12.15 11.87
CA PHE A 241 4.40 13.58 11.66
C PHE A 241 2.98 13.77 11.09
N LEU A 242 2.17 14.50 11.83
CA LEU A 242 0.79 14.87 11.52
C LEU A 242 0.58 16.38 11.77
N ASP A 243 1.66 17.14 11.73
CA ASP A 243 1.60 18.59 11.92
C ASP A 243 0.92 19.28 10.74
N HIS A 244 0.36 20.46 10.97
CA HIS A 244 -0.35 21.27 9.97
C HIS A 244 -1.47 20.50 9.24
N ASN A 245 -2.13 19.58 9.94
CA ASN A 245 -3.40 19.01 9.51
C ASN A 245 -4.56 19.83 10.10
N SER A 246 -5.76 19.33 10.02
CA SER A 246 -6.95 19.98 10.63
C SER A 246 -7.49 19.15 11.79
N LEU A 247 -6.63 18.43 12.52
CA LEU A 247 -7.03 17.50 13.57
C LEU A 247 -7.75 18.23 14.71
N GLN A 248 -9.00 17.90 14.90
CA GLN A 248 -9.85 18.38 16.00
C GLN A 248 -9.90 17.38 17.15
N ASP A 249 -9.78 16.09 16.83
CA ASP A 249 -9.78 15.02 17.80
C ASP A 249 -8.72 13.95 17.47
N PHE A 250 -8.13 13.39 18.51
CA PHE A 250 -7.14 12.33 18.43
C PHE A 250 -7.43 11.31 19.52
N SER A 251 -7.86 10.12 19.13
CA SER A 251 -8.16 9.04 20.09
C SER A 251 -6.91 8.66 20.90
N ASN A 252 -7.08 8.49 22.19
CA ASN A 252 -6.00 8.01 23.07
C ASN A 252 -5.51 6.59 22.73
N ALA A 253 -6.32 5.81 22.00
CA ALA A 253 -5.96 4.49 21.49
C ALA A 253 -5.50 4.53 20.01
N ALA A 254 -5.40 5.70 19.37
CA ALA A 254 -5.05 5.80 17.95
C ALA A 254 -3.72 5.13 17.58
N ILE A 255 -2.73 5.18 18.48
CA ILE A 255 -1.38 4.66 18.30
C ILE A 255 -1.12 3.32 19.01
N LEU A 256 -2.16 2.68 19.52
CA LEU A 256 -2.06 1.45 20.35
C LEU A 256 -1.27 0.32 19.64
N LEU A 257 -1.45 0.18 18.34
CA LEU A 257 -0.79 -0.84 17.53
C LEU A 257 0.60 -0.41 16.99
N SER A 258 1.15 0.70 17.50
CA SER A 258 2.48 1.20 17.17
C SER A 258 3.40 1.33 18.40
N PRO A 259 3.75 0.22 19.07
CA PRO A 259 4.39 0.21 20.41
C PRO A 259 5.82 0.77 20.42
N ARG A 260 6.42 1.04 19.27
CA ARG A 260 7.79 1.60 19.14
C ARG A 260 7.79 3.10 18.91
N LEU A 261 6.63 3.73 18.83
CA LEU A 261 6.53 5.16 18.54
C LEU A 261 7.23 5.97 19.65
N ALA A 262 8.21 6.77 19.27
CA ALA A 262 9.02 7.59 20.17
C ALA A 262 8.74 9.10 19.99
N HIS A 263 8.43 9.53 18.79
CA HIS A 263 8.14 10.90 18.43
C HIS A 263 6.81 11.00 17.70
N LEU A 264 5.89 11.78 18.29
CA LEU A 264 4.60 12.13 17.69
C LEU A 264 4.50 13.63 17.57
N ASP A 265 4.37 14.11 16.34
CA ASP A 265 4.17 15.54 16.05
C ASP A 265 2.72 15.77 15.63
N LEU A 266 1.99 16.52 16.47
CA LEU A 266 0.61 16.95 16.27
C LEU A 266 0.53 18.49 16.25
N SER A 267 1.65 19.19 16.04
CA SER A 267 1.67 20.65 16.08
C SER A 267 0.83 21.27 14.96
N HIS A 268 0.41 22.51 15.19
CA HIS A 268 -0.38 23.29 14.21
C HIS A 268 -1.63 22.55 13.71
N ASN A 269 -2.39 21.97 14.64
CA ASN A 269 -3.70 21.40 14.45
C ASN A 269 -4.77 22.18 15.23
N GLN A 270 -5.97 21.63 15.38
CA GLN A 270 -7.10 22.28 16.05
C GLN A 270 -7.48 21.55 17.36
N LEU A 271 -6.51 20.86 17.98
CA LEU A 271 -6.74 20.11 19.21
C LEU A 271 -6.94 21.07 20.40
N ARG A 272 -8.04 20.90 21.11
CA ARG A 272 -8.34 21.65 22.35
C ARG A 272 -8.03 20.88 23.61
N VAL A 273 -8.26 19.57 23.59
CA VAL A 273 -8.01 18.65 24.70
C VAL A 273 -7.41 17.37 24.13
N LEU A 274 -6.50 16.79 24.88
CA LEU A 274 -5.94 15.48 24.53
C LEU A 274 -5.92 14.60 25.77
N GLN A 275 -6.38 13.37 25.66
CA GLN A 275 -6.33 12.38 26.71
C GLN A 275 -4.94 11.70 26.79
N PRO A 276 -4.54 11.15 27.96
CA PRO A 276 -3.30 10.39 28.05
C PRO A 276 -3.36 9.19 27.10
N MET A 277 -2.24 8.93 26.42
CA MET A 277 -2.17 7.78 25.50
C MET A 277 -2.46 6.47 26.26
N ALA A 278 -3.29 5.62 25.67
CA ALA A 278 -3.57 4.30 26.21
C ALA A 278 -2.28 3.47 26.37
N HIS A 279 -2.31 2.43 27.18
CA HIS A 279 -1.13 1.64 27.59
C HIS A 279 -0.24 1.05 26.48
N GLY A 280 -0.48 1.37 25.21
CA GLY A 280 0.22 0.83 24.03
C GLY A 280 1.50 1.54 23.57
N SER A 281 1.90 2.65 24.18
CA SER A 281 3.05 3.44 23.69
C SER A 281 4.14 3.65 24.75
N PRO A 282 4.77 2.56 25.23
CA PRO A 282 5.74 2.65 26.33
C PRO A 282 7.05 3.34 25.94
N LYS A 283 7.25 3.67 24.66
CA LYS A 283 8.48 4.29 24.14
C LYS A 283 8.30 5.75 23.71
N LEU A 284 7.10 6.31 23.86
CA LEU A 284 6.87 7.72 23.50
C LEU A 284 7.69 8.63 24.41
N THR A 285 8.58 9.41 23.85
CA THR A 285 9.46 10.33 24.55
C THR A 285 9.14 11.79 24.25
N ARG A 286 8.52 12.06 23.12
CA ARG A 286 8.18 13.41 22.67
C ARG A 286 6.82 13.45 22.02
N LEU A 287 5.97 14.33 22.52
CA LEU A 287 4.66 14.68 21.96
C LEU A 287 4.63 16.19 21.73
N ASN A 288 4.57 16.61 20.47
CA ASN A 288 4.54 18.01 20.09
C ASN A 288 3.10 18.45 19.82
N LEU A 289 2.62 19.43 20.59
CA LEU A 289 1.29 20.04 20.51
C LEU A 289 1.35 21.54 20.19
N ALA A 290 2.54 22.08 19.81
CA ALA A 290 2.71 23.48 19.52
C ALA A 290 1.71 23.98 18.46
N GLY A 291 1.22 25.20 18.59
CA GLY A 291 0.29 25.79 17.62
C GLY A 291 -1.14 25.22 17.65
N ASN A 292 -1.48 24.38 18.65
CA ASN A 292 -2.86 23.95 18.88
C ASN A 292 -3.54 24.87 19.91
N PRO A 293 -4.87 25.09 19.81
CA PRO A 293 -5.63 25.86 20.80
C PRO A 293 -5.92 25.05 22.06
N ILE A 294 -4.87 24.52 22.72
CA ILE A 294 -5.00 23.64 23.88
C ILE A 294 -5.62 24.41 25.04
N TYR A 295 -6.76 23.96 25.54
CA TYR A 295 -7.41 24.54 26.71
C TYR A 295 -6.97 23.84 28.00
N CYS A 296 -6.11 24.50 28.78
CA CYS A 296 -5.48 23.96 29.98
C CYS A 296 -6.44 23.95 31.18
N SER A 297 -7.42 23.06 31.15
CA SER A 297 -8.39 22.82 32.21
C SER A 297 -8.15 21.49 32.91
N CYS A 298 -9.04 21.12 33.83
CA CYS A 298 -8.98 19.82 34.50
C CYS A 298 -9.02 18.62 33.54
N TYR A 299 -9.54 18.77 32.34
CA TYR A 299 -9.53 17.72 31.29
C TYR A 299 -8.13 17.43 30.75
N MET A 300 -7.19 18.39 30.85
CA MET A 300 -5.78 18.22 30.49
C MET A 300 -4.92 17.65 31.63
N ARG A 301 -5.45 17.63 32.87
CA ARG A 301 -4.72 17.09 34.03
C ARG A 301 -4.25 15.65 33.84
N PRO A 302 -5.09 14.71 33.40
CA PRO A 302 -4.67 13.31 33.19
C PRO A 302 -3.51 13.19 32.21
N LEU A 303 -3.51 13.96 31.10
CA LEU A 303 -2.41 13.99 30.15
C LEU A 303 -1.11 14.50 30.77
N ARG A 304 -1.19 15.56 31.57
CA ARG A 304 -0.01 16.15 32.22
C ARG A 304 0.58 15.19 33.27
N GLU A 305 -0.26 14.58 34.11
CA GLU A 305 0.16 13.55 35.09
C GLU A 305 0.80 12.35 34.41
N TRP A 306 0.20 11.86 33.31
CA TRP A 306 0.75 10.80 32.50
C TRP A 306 2.11 11.20 31.92
N ALA A 307 2.25 12.39 31.34
CA ALA A 307 3.50 12.86 30.73
C ALA A 307 4.64 12.95 31.75
N ILE A 308 4.34 13.38 32.99
CA ILE A 308 5.32 13.43 34.10
C ILE A 308 5.73 12.00 34.49
N ARG A 309 4.76 11.09 34.67
CA ARG A 309 5.00 9.72 35.09
C ARG A 309 5.83 8.95 34.06
N GLU A 310 5.49 9.07 32.77
CA GLU A 310 6.16 8.36 31.66
C GLU A 310 7.37 9.13 31.11
N ARG A 311 7.69 10.32 31.66
CA ARG A 311 8.79 11.20 31.23
C ARG A 311 8.69 11.63 29.77
N VAL A 312 7.46 11.87 29.28
CA VAL A 312 7.20 12.37 27.93
C VAL A 312 7.33 13.88 27.90
N ARG A 313 8.13 14.41 26.98
CA ARG A 313 8.24 15.85 26.75
C ARG A 313 7.03 16.34 25.96
N LEU A 314 6.31 17.34 26.51
CA LEU A 314 5.18 17.98 25.87
C LEU A 314 5.64 19.30 25.24
N GLY A 315 5.63 19.41 23.91
CA GLY A 315 5.81 20.68 23.21
C GLY A 315 4.50 21.44 23.11
N GLY A 316 4.53 22.77 23.19
CA GLY A 316 3.37 23.63 22.98
C GLY A 316 3.02 24.48 24.20
N THR A 317 2.00 25.32 24.04
CA THR A 317 1.54 26.27 25.03
C THR A 317 0.03 26.18 25.24
N CYS A 318 -0.45 26.61 26.39
CA CYS A 318 -1.88 26.78 26.67
C CYS A 318 -2.48 27.88 25.81
N GLY A 319 -3.56 27.61 25.07
CA GLY A 319 -4.37 28.61 24.39
C GLY A 319 -5.37 29.31 25.32
N GLY A 320 -5.71 28.69 26.43
CA GLY A 320 -6.60 29.17 27.48
C GLY A 320 -6.60 28.24 28.69
N PRO A 321 -7.21 28.61 29.80
CA PRO A 321 -7.91 29.87 30.13
C PRO A 321 -6.92 31.04 30.27
N ALA A 322 -7.43 32.29 30.36
CA ALA A 322 -6.65 33.51 30.32
C ALA A 322 -5.43 33.54 31.29
N HIS A 323 -5.55 32.98 32.50
CA HIS A 323 -4.48 32.91 33.48
C HIS A 323 -3.34 31.92 33.17
N LEU A 324 -3.54 31.01 32.23
CA LEU A 324 -2.57 30.03 31.76
C LEU A 324 -2.22 30.24 30.27
N SER A 325 -2.87 31.19 29.61
CA SER A 325 -2.64 31.46 28.19
C SER A 325 -1.19 31.84 27.90
N GLY A 326 -0.56 31.13 26.97
CA GLY A 326 0.85 31.31 26.63
C GLY A 326 1.83 30.50 27.51
N GLU A 327 1.38 29.92 28.63
CA GLU A 327 2.23 29.06 29.46
C GLU A 327 2.62 27.77 28.73
N ASN A 328 3.89 27.39 28.90
CA ASN A 328 4.38 26.11 28.28
C ASN A 328 3.74 24.91 28.94
N LEU A 329 3.18 23.98 28.15
CA LEU A 329 2.55 22.77 28.62
C LEU A 329 3.47 21.91 29.50
N GLU A 330 4.77 21.94 29.26
CA GLU A 330 5.76 21.22 30.08
C GLU A 330 5.97 21.91 31.46
N ALA A 331 5.73 23.19 31.58
CA ALA A 331 5.89 23.95 32.83
C ALA A 331 4.63 23.91 33.74
N VAL A 332 3.44 23.80 33.16
CA VAL A 332 2.16 23.80 33.88
C VAL A 332 2.09 22.61 34.85
N GLN A 333 1.79 22.87 36.11
CA GLN A 333 1.64 21.81 37.11
C GLN A 333 0.22 21.24 37.10
N PRO A 334 0.04 19.94 37.37
CA PRO A 334 -1.30 19.32 37.42
C PRO A 334 -2.28 20.00 38.38
N VAL A 335 -1.79 20.64 39.47
CA VAL A 335 -2.61 21.33 40.44
C VAL A 335 -3.19 22.65 39.89
N ASP A 336 -2.56 23.22 38.87
CA ASP A 336 -3.01 24.49 38.25
C ASP A 336 -4.16 24.22 37.26
N LEU A 337 -4.29 23.00 36.79
CA LEU A 337 -5.32 22.57 35.86
C LEU A 337 -6.65 22.36 36.61
N ARG A 338 -7.42 23.42 36.80
CA ARG A 338 -8.68 23.43 37.55
C ARG A 338 -9.89 23.35 36.58
N CYS A 339 -10.95 22.67 37.04
CA CYS A 339 -12.27 22.77 36.38
C CYS A 339 -12.90 24.12 36.74
N GLN A 340 -13.26 24.87 35.73
CA GLN A 340 -14.15 26.03 35.88
C GLN A 340 -15.60 25.59 35.76
N SER A 341 -16.50 26.31 36.44
CA SER A 341 -17.95 26.05 36.25
C SER A 341 -18.34 26.36 34.79
N GLN A 342 -19.34 25.67 34.29
CA GLN A 342 -19.81 25.86 32.91
C GLN A 342 -20.18 27.31 32.60
N GLU A 343 -20.67 28.05 33.59
CA GLU A 343 -20.98 29.46 33.52
C GLU A 343 -19.73 30.35 33.40
N ALA A 344 -18.64 29.98 34.08
CA ALA A 344 -17.36 30.68 33.98
C ALA A 344 -16.65 30.43 32.67
N MET A 345 -16.81 29.24 32.07
CA MET A 345 -16.31 28.94 30.72
C MET A 345 -17.01 29.74 29.63
N LEU A 346 -18.34 29.83 29.69
CA LEU A 346 -19.14 30.62 28.73
C LEU A 346 -18.81 32.10 28.82
N LYS A 347 -18.58 32.60 30.03
CA LYS A 347 -18.20 34.03 30.26
C LYS A 347 -16.78 34.31 29.76
N ALA A 348 -15.84 33.38 29.95
CA ALA A 348 -14.47 33.52 29.43
C ALA A 348 -14.44 33.49 27.91
N GLU A 349 -15.22 32.64 27.29
CA GLU A 349 -15.35 32.55 25.83
C GLU A 349 -15.98 33.82 25.22
N LEU A 350 -16.97 34.42 25.90
CA LEU A 350 -17.53 35.73 25.54
C LEU A 350 -16.55 36.89 25.75
N GLU A 351 -15.72 36.89 26.79
CA GLU A 351 -14.69 37.89 27.03
C GLU A 351 -13.53 37.76 26.04
N GLU A 352 -13.17 36.56 25.61
CA GLU A 352 -12.13 36.34 24.61
C GLU A 352 -12.58 36.80 23.21
N LEU A 353 -13.84 36.56 22.82
CA LEU A 353 -14.46 37.10 21.61
C LEU A 353 -14.53 38.64 21.61
N SER A 354 -14.62 39.27 22.78
CA SER A 354 -14.65 40.74 22.91
C SER A 354 -13.27 41.43 22.89
N ARG A 355 -12.17 40.68 23.05
CA ARG A 355 -10.77 41.16 23.08
C ARG A 355 -10.05 41.07 21.74
N LEU A 356 -10.64 40.46 20.72
CA LEU A 356 -10.06 40.45 19.38
C LEU A 356 -10.04 41.90 18.85
N PRO A 357 -8.85 42.41 18.43
CA PRO A 357 -8.78 43.76 17.86
C PRO A 357 -9.64 43.79 16.60
N THR A 358 -10.55 44.78 16.57
CA THR A 358 -11.29 45.10 15.36
C THR A 358 -10.31 45.49 14.27
N LEU A 359 -10.00 44.58 13.38
CA LEU A 359 -9.32 44.89 12.13
C LEU A 359 -10.19 45.88 11.32
N PRO A 360 -9.59 46.81 10.58
CA PRO A 360 -10.31 47.78 9.79
C PRO A 360 -11.22 47.04 8.79
N THR A 361 -12.47 47.46 8.79
CA THR A 361 -13.54 46.93 7.95
C THR A 361 -13.22 47.06 6.47
N THR A 362 -12.63 46.03 5.89
CA THR A 362 -12.95 45.66 4.54
C THR A 362 -14.39 45.09 4.55
N PRO A 363 -15.22 45.37 3.54
CA PRO A 363 -16.57 44.82 3.52
C PRO A 363 -16.46 43.31 3.69
N PRO A 364 -17.29 42.68 4.57
CA PRO A 364 -17.19 41.27 4.84
C PRO A 364 -17.35 40.50 3.54
N PRO A 365 -16.48 39.54 3.20
CA PRO A 365 -16.78 38.57 2.18
C PRO A 365 -18.12 37.95 2.56
N ASP A 366 -19.01 37.74 1.59
CA ASP A 366 -20.34 37.21 1.78
C ASP A 366 -20.27 36.08 2.81
N LYS A 367 -21.03 36.26 3.92
CA LYS A 367 -21.04 35.30 5.03
C LYS A 367 -21.32 33.91 4.48
N VAL A 368 -20.33 33.04 4.55
CA VAL A 368 -20.50 31.61 4.20
C VAL A 368 -21.71 31.11 4.94
N LYS A 369 -22.73 30.67 4.21
CA LYS A 369 -23.94 30.09 4.79
C LYS A 369 -23.55 28.74 5.42
N CYS A 370 -23.62 28.67 6.73
CA CYS A 370 -23.26 27.49 7.50
C CYS A 370 -24.44 27.04 8.35
N PRO A 371 -24.90 25.80 8.26
CA PRO A 371 -25.96 25.28 9.12
C PRO A 371 -25.56 25.33 10.60
N VAL A 372 -26.56 25.45 11.47
CA VAL A 372 -26.34 25.39 12.93
C VAL A 372 -25.71 24.05 13.31
N ASN A 373 -24.75 24.05 14.20
CA ASN A 373 -23.94 22.91 14.65
C ASN A 373 -22.95 22.36 13.61
N CYS A 374 -22.75 23.01 12.46
CA CYS A 374 -21.72 22.67 11.50
C CYS A 374 -20.59 23.70 11.54
N GLN A 375 -19.41 23.31 11.05
CA GLN A 375 -18.26 24.17 10.85
C GLN A 375 -18.03 24.28 9.34
N CYS A 376 -18.01 25.50 8.81
CA CYS A 376 -17.84 25.75 7.39
C CYS A 376 -16.61 26.60 7.15
N GLU A 377 -15.71 26.13 6.31
CA GLU A 377 -14.47 26.81 5.93
C GLU A 377 -14.60 27.31 4.48
N ALA A 378 -14.64 28.62 4.32
CA ALA A 378 -14.76 29.24 3.01
C ALA A 378 -13.54 28.97 2.13
N GLU A 379 -12.35 29.03 2.72
CA GLU A 379 -11.08 28.90 1.99
C GLU A 379 -10.92 27.50 1.38
N ASN A 380 -11.43 26.47 2.08
CA ASN A 380 -11.33 25.07 1.66
C ASN A 380 -12.60 24.53 1.02
N HIS A 381 -13.66 25.35 0.90
CA HIS A 381 -14.98 24.92 0.42
C HIS A 381 -15.50 23.66 1.14
N HIS A 382 -15.25 23.57 2.46
CA HIS A 382 -15.52 22.41 3.30
C HIS A 382 -16.56 22.75 4.37
N SER A 383 -17.57 21.87 4.52
CA SER A 383 -18.53 21.93 5.62
C SER A 383 -18.52 20.64 6.40
N SER A 384 -18.14 20.71 7.68
CA SER A 384 -18.14 19.57 8.60
C SER A 384 -19.27 19.66 9.63
N CYS A 385 -20.11 18.66 9.66
CA CYS A 385 -21.14 18.43 10.68
C CYS A 385 -20.92 17.05 11.35
N GLU A 386 -19.66 16.59 11.40
CA GLU A 386 -19.30 15.27 11.91
C GLU A 386 -19.62 15.12 13.40
N ASN A 387 -20.17 13.95 13.81
CA ASN A 387 -20.43 13.58 15.21
C ASN A 387 -21.25 14.62 16.01
N LYS A 388 -22.16 15.32 15.35
CA LYS A 388 -23.00 16.33 16.00
C LYS A 388 -24.32 15.78 16.57
N GLY A 389 -24.54 14.47 16.48
CA GLY A 389 -25.79 13.82 16.93
C GLY A 389 -27.02 14.24 16.12
N LEU A 390 -26.83 14.70 14.90
CA LEU A 390 -27.91 15.15 14.05
C LEU A 390 -28.82 13.99 13.66
N THR A 391 -30.13 14.23 13.73
CA THR A 391 -31.15 13.26 13.30
C THR A 391 -31.77 13.60 11.95
N LYS A 392 -31.48 14.80 11.43
CA LYS A 392 -31.93 15.26 10.11
C LYS A 392 -30.76 15.93 9.39
N ILE A 393 -30.71 15.78 8.08
CA ILE A 393 -29.70 16.40 7.24
C ILE A 393 -29.87 17.93 7.34
N PRO A 394 -28.83 18.68 7.71
CA PRO A 394 -28.89 20.14 7.82
C PRO A 394 -29.14 20.78 6.45
N ARG A 395 -29.76 21.95 6.46
CA ARG A 395 -29.99 22.74 5.25
C ARG A 395 -29.31 24.10 5.36
N GLY A 396 -29.00 24.72 4.23
CA GLY A 396 -28.40 26.04 4.20
C GLY A 396 -26.88 26.05 4.10
N PHE A 397 -26.31 25.00 3.52
CA PHE A 397 -24.91 24.98 3.10
C PHE A 397 -24.64 26.06 2.03
N SER A 398 -23.41 26.56 2.00
CA SER A 398 -23.00 27.48 0.94
C SER A 398 -22.98 26.75 -0.42
N PRO A 399 -23.43 27.40 -1.51
CA PRO A 399 -23.51 26.73 -2.82
C PRO A 399 -22.16 26.39 -3.45
N ASP A 400 -21.08 26.98 -2.97
CA ASP A 400 -19.70 26.76 -3.40
C ASP A 400 -18.97 25.62 -2.64
N MET A 401 -19.66 24.95 -1.70
CA MET A 401 -19.09 23.83 -0.95
C MET A 401 -18.76 22.67 -1.87
N ARG A 402 -17.54 22.13 -1.73
CA ARG A 402 -17.07 20.97 -2.49
C ARG A 402 -17.01 19.70 -1.66
N LEU A 403 -16.81 19.81 -0.35
CA LEU A 403 -16.81 18.67 0.56
C LEU A 403 -17.85 18.88 1.65
N LEU A 404 -18.71 17.88 1.83
CA LEU A 404 -19.72 17.85 2.87
C LEU A 404 -19.54 16.63 3.76
N ASP A 405 -19.13 16.87 5.00
CA ASP A 405 -18.88 15.82 5.98
C ASP A 405 -20.02 15.76 7.02
N LEU A 406 -20.77 14.68 6.97
CA LEU A 406 -21.92 14.40 7.83
C LEU A 406 -21.74 13.11 8.66
N ARG A 407 -20.52 12.58 8.75
CA ARG A 407 -20.23 11.31 9.41
C ARG A 407 -20.66 11.28 10.88
N GLY A 408 -20.96 10.06 11.38
CA GLY A 408 -21.18 9.81 12.78
C GLY A 408 -22.45 10.44 13.35
N ASN A 409 -23.44 10.76 12.52
CA ASN A 409 -24.74 11.27 12.94
C ASN A 409 -25.80 10.14 13.04
N HIS A 410 -27.05 10.49 13.25
CA HIS A 410 -28.14 9.53 13.50
C HIS A 410 -29.31 9.81 12.55
N PHE A 411 -29.05 9.78 11.23
CA PHE A 411 -30.08 10.15 10.26
C PHE A 411 -31.16 9.07 10.08
N HIS A 412 -30.79 7.80 10.20
CA HIS A 412 -31.62 6.62 10.00
C HIS A 412 -32.11 6.43 8.55
N TYR A 413 -32.55 7.49 7.87
CA TYR A 413 -32.92 7.45 6.45
C TYR A 413 -32.57 8.77 5.78
N ILE A 414 -32.45 8.75 4.45
CA ILE A 414 -32.17 9.94 3.64
C ILE A 414 -33.41 10.22 2.76
N PRO A 415 -34.20 11.28 3.08
CA PRO A 415 -35.35 11.64 2.30
C PRO A 415 -35.03 12.15 0.90
N ALA A 416 -36.01 12.15 -0.01
CA ALA A 416 -35.87 12.76 -1.30
C ALA A 416 -35.48 14.25 -1.19
N ASN A 417 -34.63 14.73 -2.11
CA ASN A 417 -34.16 16.13 -2.17
C ASN A 417 -33.52 16.62 -0.85
N SER A 418 -32.74 15.77 -0.19
CA SER A 418 -32.11 16.08 1.11
C SER A 418 -30.99 17.12 1.03
N PHE A 419 -30.41 17.37 -0.14
CA PHE A 419 -29.23 18.22 -0.34
C PHE A 419 -29.53 19.41 -1.27
N PRO A 420 -30.46 20.30 -0.96
CA PRO A 420 -30.75 21.46 -1.81
C PRO A 420 -29.58 22.46 -1.79
N GLY A 421 -29.20 22.98 -2.97
CA GLY A 421 -28.15 23.99 -3.10
C GLY A 421 -26.71 23.47 -3.02
N THR A 422 -26.50 22.16 -3.12
CA THR A 422 -25.19 21.52 -3.03
C THR A 422 -24.69 21.00 -4.39
N ALA A 423 -24.93 21.75 -5.46
CA ALA A 423 -24.62 21.32 -6.83
C ALA A 423 -23.11 21.15 -7.08
N GLU A 424 -22.28 21.92 -6.39
CA GLU A 424 -20.82 21.91 -6.52
C GLU A 424 -20.12 20.91 -5.60
N VAL A 425 -20.85 20.19 -4.73
CA VAL A 425 -20.26 19.19 -3.84
C VAL A 425 -19.69 18.04 -4.66
N VAL A 426 -18.40 17.80 -4.46
CA VAL A 426 -17.63 16.74 -5.11
C VAL A 426 -17.55 15.48 -4.23
N SER A 427 -17.49 15.66 -2.90
CA SER A 427 -17.38 14.54 -1.95
C SER A 427 -18.43 14.67 -0.84
N LEU A 428 -19.21 13.63 -0.63
CA LEU A 428 -20.22 13.53 0.42
C LEU A 428 -19.94 12.34 1.34
N HIS A 429 -19.80 12.64 2.64
CA HIS A 429 -19.48 11.69 3.68
C HIS A 429 -20.68 11.43 4.60
N LEU A 430 -21.20 10.20 4.57
CA LEU A 430 -22.36 9.73 5.35
C LEU A 430 -22.06 8.42 6.10
N GLN A 431 -20.79 8.14 6.40
CA GLN A 431 -20.40 6.92 7.12
C GLN A 431 -20.90 6.99 8.58
N ARG A 432 -21.23 5.84 9.15
CA ARG A 432 -21.62 5.69 10.58
C ARG A 432 -22.82 6.55 10.97
N CYS A 433 -23.78 6.72 10.04
CA CYS A 433 -24.98 7.54 10.26
C CYS A 433 -26.25 6.73 10.58
N LYS A 434 -26.11 5.40 10.79
CA LYS A 434 -27.22 4.47 11.04
C LYS A 434 -28.30 4.46 9.95
N ILE A 435 -27.90 4.75 8.71
CA ILE A 435 -28.82 4.83 7.58
C ILE A 435 -29.24 3.42 7.19
N HIS A 436 -30.55 3.17 7.18
CA HIS A 436 -31.14 1.91 6.73
C HIS A 436 -31.90 2.04 5.41
N GLU A 437 -32.21 3.28 4.99
CA GLU A 437 -32.96 3.56 3.77
C GLU A 437 -32.49 4.85 3.09
N VAL A 438 -32.44 4.81 1.75
CA VAL A 438 -32.16 5.93 0.87
C VAL A 438 -33.36 6.04 -0.09
N GLU A 439 -34.14 7.11 0.03
CA GLU A 439 -35.30 7.35 -0.83
C GLU A 439 -34.89 7.71 -2.27
N ASP A 440 -35.79 7.50 -3.19
CA ASP A 440 -35.63 7.87 -4.60
C ASP A 440 -35.38 9.37 -4.75
N GLY A 441 -34.29 9.71 -5.44
CA GLY A 441 -33.91 11.11 -5.63
C GLY A 441 -33.37 11.81 -4.38
N SER A 442 -32.91 11.08 -3.36
CA SER A 442 -32.28 11.65 -2.16
C SER A 442 -31.12 12.61 -2.49
N PHE A 443 -30.38 12.33 -3.53
CA PHE A 443 -29.22 13.11 -3.99
C PHE A 443 -29.54 14.05 -5.16
N ASN A 444 -30.79 14.32 -5.44
CA ASN A 444 -31.18 15.25 -6.51
C ASN A 444 -30.50 16.61 -6.32
N GLY A 445 -29.85 17.11 -7.38
CA GLY A 445 -29.20 18.42 -7.38
C GLY A 445 -27.69 18.35 -7.15
N MET A 446 -27.10 17.21 -6.70
CA MET A 446 -25.67 17.05 -6.48
C MET A 446 -24.94 16.67 -7.79
N LYS A 447 -24.99 17.57 -8.76
CA LYS A 447 -24.53 17.29 -10.13
C LYS A 447 -23.04 17.05 -10.25
N SER A 448 -22.24 17.62 -9.36
CA SER A 448 -20.75 17.51 -9.37
C SER A 448 -20.22 16.40 -8.47
N LEU A 449 -21.11 15.58 -7.85
CA LEU A 449 -20.68 14.55 -6.91
C LEU A 449 -19.89 13.45 -7.61
N VAL A 450 -18.65 13.24 -7.15
CA VAL A 450 -17.70 12.22 -7.63
C VAL A 450 -17.56 11.10 -6.61
N TYR A 451 -17.52 11.43 -5.31
CA TYR A 451 -17.30 10.49 -4.21
C TYR A 451 -18.50 10.46 -3.27
N LEU A 452 -19.10 9.29 -3.09
CA LEU A 452 -20.19 9.07 -2.14
C LEU A 452 -19.83 7.95 -1.16
N TYR A 453 -19.76 8.30 0.12
CA TYR A 453 -19.44 7.40 1.20
C TYR A 453 -20.67 7.09 2.04
N LEU A 454 -21.20 5.88 1.89
CA LEU A 454 -22.33 5.32 2.65
C LEU A 454 -21.92 4.08 3.46
N SER A 455 -20.62 3.91 3.67
CA SER A 455 -20.08 2.78 4.43
C SER A 455 -20.45 2.83 5.93
N GLU A 456 -20.38 1.69 6.61
CA GLU A 456 -20.63 1.55 8.04
C GLU A 456 -22.04 2.05 8.45
N ASN A 457 -23.04 1.73 7.64
CA ASN A 457 -24.45 2.01 7.89
C ASN A 457 -25.25 0.70 8.00
N ASP A 458 -26.59 0.81 8.04
CA ASP A 458 -27.50 -0.33 8.21
C ASP A 458 -28.29 -0.65 6.92
N LEU A 459 -27.77 -0.26 5.75
CA LEU A 459 -28.42 -0.47 4.45
C LEU A 459 -28.59 -1.96 4.13
N THR A 460 -29.81 -2.36 3.77
CA THR A 460 -30.14 -3.73 3.37
C THR A 460 -30.50 -3.86 1.89
N SER A 461 -30.97 -2.79 1.30
CA SER A 461 -31.36 -2.69 -0.12
C SER A 461 -31.21 -1.27 -0.63
N LEU A 462 -31.22 -1.10 -1.95
CA LEU A 462 -31.25 0.18 -2.65
C LEU A 462 -32.26 0.10 -3.80
N SER A 463 -33.05 1.14 -3.95
CA SER A 463 -33.96 1.29 -5.08
C SER A 463 -33.19 1.59 -6.37
N PRO A 464 -33.71 1.25 -7.55
CA PRO A 464 -33.13 1.65 -8.83
C PRO A 464 -33.02 3.16 -9.04
N GLU A 465 -33.82 3.98 -8.33
CA GLU A 465 -33.81 5.44 -8.40
C GLU A 465 -33.05 6.11 -7.25
N ALA A 466 -32.44 5.34 -6.32
CA ALA A 466 -31.77 5.86 -5.13
C ALA A 466 -30.64 6.86 -5.48
N PHE A 467 -29.91 6.63 -6.55
CA PHE A 467 -28.81 7.48 -7.01
C PHE A 467 -29.17 8.41 -8.17
N LYS A 468 -30.46 8.67 -8.36
CA LYS A 468 -30.93 9.65 -9.35
C LYS A 468 -30.34 11.03 -9.08
N GLY A 469 -29.83 11.67 -10.12
CA GLY A 469 -29.25 13.02 -10.03
C GLY A 469 -27.74 13.06 -9.83
N LEU A 470 -27.04 11.91 -9.92
CA LEU A 470 -25.59 11.76 -9.75
C LEU A 470 -24.87 11.36 -11.05
N PRO A 471 -24.89 12.19 -12.11
CA PRO A 471 -24.34 11.83 -13.43
C PRO A 471 -22.81 11.63 -13.43
N HIS A 472 -22.10 12.23 -12.48
CA HIS A 472 -20.63 12.20 -12.39
C HIS A 472 -20.10 11.33 -11.25
N LEU A 473 -20.97 10.57 -10.56
CA LEU A 473 -20.53 9.70 -9.49
C LEU A 473 -19.56 8.63 -10.03
N THR A 474 -18.37 8.64 -9.48
CA THR A 474 -17.25 7.80 -9.93
C THR A 474 -16.88 6.74 -8.90
N TYR A 475 -16.94 7.08 -7.60
CA TYR A 475 -16.60 6.21 -6.49
C TYR A 475 -17.76 6.10 -5.51
N LEU A 476 -18.21 4.86 -5.29
CA LEU A 476 -19.32 4.56 -4.38
C LEU A 476 -18.90 3.56 -3.32
N HIS A 477 -18.97 3.97 -2.05
CA HIS A 477 -18.60 3.20 -0.88
C HIS A 477 -19.84 2.72 -0.12
N LEU A 478 -20.10 1.41 -0.18
CA LEU A 478 -21.20 0.71 0.49
C LEU A 478 -20.69 -0.42 1.40
N GLU A 479 -19.40 -0.45 1.68
CA GLU A 479 -18.80 -1.47 2.54
C GLU A 479 -19.30 -1.39 3.98
N LYS A 480 -19.27 -2.53 4.70
CA LYS A 480 -19.73 -2.64 6.10
C LYS A 480 -21.19 -2.19 6.28
N ASN A 481 -22.07 -2.62 5.39
CA ASN A 481 -23.52 -2.50 5.49
C ASN A 481 -24.15 -3.87 5.74
N ARG A 482 -25.45 -4.01 5.54
CA ARG A 482 -26.21 -5.25 5.80
C ARG A 482 -26.83 -5.86 4.55
N PHE A 483 -26.24 -5.63 3.37
CA PHE A 483 -26.75 -6.20 2.13
C PHE A 483 -26.64 -7.74 2.15
N THR A 484 -27.77 -8.42 1.99
CA THR A 484 -27.82 -9.88 1.82
C THR A 484 -27.89 -10.30 0.35
N GLN A 485 -28.30 -9.36 -0.51
CA GLN A 485 -28.36 -9.49 -1.96
C GLN A 485 -27.65 -8.30 -2.59
N PHE A 486 -27.05 -8.51 -3.76
CA PHE A 486 -26.50 -7.42 -4.54
C PHE A 486 -27.62 -6.51 -5.03
N PRO A 487 -27.55 -5.18 -4.85
CA PRO A 487 -28.64 -4.25 -5.20
C PRO A 487 -28.71 -4.04 -6.72
N LYS A 488 -29.18 -5.06 -7.43
CA LYS A 488 -29.29 -5.09 -8.88
C LYS A 488 -30.18 -3.95 -9.37
N GLY A 489 -29.69 -3.19 -10.35
CA GLY A 489 -30.41 -2.06 -10.94
C GLY A 489 -30.20 -0.72 -10.24
N ALA A 490 -29.69 -0.68 -9.01
CA ALA A 490 -29.40 0.56 -8.29
C ALA A 490 -28.35 1.43 -9.00
N PHE A 491 -27.48 0.82 -9.78
CA PHE A 491 -26.39 1.49 -10.48
C PHE A 491 -26.74 1.96 -11.91
N LYS A 492 -27.98 1.69 -12.36
CA LYS A 492 -28.43 2.00 -13.72
C LYS A 492 -28.33 3.48 -14.09
N LEU A 493 -28.38 4.35 -13.11
CA LEU A 493 -28.30 5.80 -13.29
C LEU A 493 -26.89 6.37 -13.03
N LEU A 494 -25.87 5.51 -12.95
CA LEU A 494 -24.49 5.88 -12.67
C LEU A 494 -23.55 5.56 -13.85
N PRO A 495 -23.67 6.23 -15.00
CA PRO A 495 -22.89 5.93 -16.19
C PRO A 495 -21.39 6.25 -16.04
N GLY A 496 -21.02 7.01 -15.00
CA GLY A 496 -19.63 7.38 -14.68
C GLY A 496 -18.96 6.50 -13.63
N LEU A 497 -19.66 5.49 -13.07
CA LEU A 497 -19.14 4.70 -11.96
C LEU A 497 -17.92 3.87 -12.36
N LEU A 498 -16.76 4.11 -11.72
CA LEU A 498 -15.51 3.40 -11.94
C LEU A 498 -15.17 2.40 -10.82
N ALA A 499 -15.52 2.72 -9.58
CA ALA A 499 -15.23 1.85 -8.44
C ALA A 499 -16.45 1.68 -7.52
N LEU A 500 -16.73 0.44 -7.16
CA LEU A 500 -17.83 0.05 -6.26
C LEU A 500 -17.28 -0.82 -5.13
N HIS A 501 -17.36 -0.29 -3.91
CA HIS A 501 -16.95 -0.94 -2.68
C HIS A 501 -18.15 -1.51 -1.94
N MET A 502 -18.19 -2.83 -1.79
CA MET A 502 -19.26 -3.57 -1.07
C MET A 502 -18.69 -4.65 -0.15
N GLU A 503 -17.47 -4.45 0.33
CA GLU A 503 -16.81 -5.38 1.25
C GLU A 503 -17.55 -5.45 2.61
N ASN A 504 -17.35 -6.54 3.33
CA ASN A 504 -17.92 -6.72 4.67
C ASN A 504 -19.44 -6.53 4.71
N ASN A 505 -20.16 -7.10 3.74
CA ASN A 505 -21.60 -7.26 3.72
C ASN A 505 -21.98 -8.75 3.89
N ALA A 506 -23.23 -9.11 3.67
CA ALA A 506 -23.73 -10.48 3.79
C ALA A 506 -24.23 -11.05 2.46
N ILE A 507 -23.76 -10.54 1.33
CA ILE A 507 -24.21 -10.94 -0.01
C ILE A 507 -23.94 -12.43 -0.23
N ALA A 508 -24.99 -13.18 -0.55
CA ALA A 508 -24.92 -14.63 -0.65
C ALA A 508 -24.71 -15.16 -2.08
N LYS A 509 -25.19 -14.42 -3.09
CA LYS A 509 -25.11 -14.82 -4.50
C LYS A 509 -24.94 -13.60 -5.40
N LEU A 510 -24.27 -13.78 -6.53
CA LEU A 510 -24.16 -12.79 -7.60
C LEU A 510 -24.94 -13.29 -8.81
N GLU A 511 -25.96 -12.53 -9.22
CA GLU A 511 -26.84 -12.88 -10.32
C GLU A 511 -26.29 -12.45 -11.68
N ALA A 512 -26.84 -12.98 -12.76
CA ALA A 512 -26.50 -12.56 -14.12
C ALA A 512 -26.87 -11.08 -14.36
N GLY A 513 -25.97 -10.33 -15.00
CA GLY A 513 -26.19 -8.93 -15.36
C GLY A 513 -26.32 -7.98 -14.17
N LEU A 514 -25.67 -8.28 -13.05
CA LEU A 514 -25.74 -7.49 -11.81
C LEU A 514 -25.22 -6.05 -11.98
N LEU A 515 -24.29 -5.83 -12.93
CA LEU A 515 -23.65 -4.53 -13.20
C LEU A 515 -24.34 -3.74 -14.34
N THR A 516 -25.55 -4.13 -14.74
CA THR A 516 -26.29 -3.39 -15.78
C THR A 516 -26.46 -1.93 -15.39
N GLY A 517 -25.96 -1.01 -16.24
CA GLY A 517 -25.95 0.44 -16.03
C GLY A 517 -24.64 0.99 -15.46
N ALA A 518 -23.72 0.12 -15.05
CA ALA A 518 -22.38 0.49 -14.63
C ALA A 518 -21.32 -0.03 -15.64
N GLU A 519 -21.53 0.28 -16.94
CA GLU A 519 -20.71 -0.26 -18.03
C GLU A 519 -19.23 0.17 -17.97
N LYS A 520 -18.95 1.30 -17.31
CA LYS A 520 -17.58 1.82 -17.15
C LYS A 520 -16.89 1.33 -15.88
N LEU A 521 -17.51 0.43 -15.12
CA LEU A 521 -16.95 -0.05 -13.87
C LEU A 521 -15.63 -0.78 -14.11
N ARG A 522 -14.58 -0.32 -13.42
CA ARG A 522 -13.24 -0.89 -13.44
C ARG A 522 -12.92 -1.70 -12.19
N GLY A 523 -13.31 -1.22 -11.01
CA GLY A 523 -13.07 -1.88 -9.74
C GLY A 523 -14.35 -2.36 -9.06
N LEU A 524 -14.43 -3.66 -8.75
CA LEU A 524 -15.51 -4.25 -7.96
C LEU A 524 -14.94 -5.00 -6.76
N TYR A 525 -15.26 -4.50 -5.57
CA TYR A 525 -14.72 -5.01 -4.32
C TYR A 525 -15.82 -5.66 -3.48
N LEU A 526 -15.77 -6.99 -3.36
CA LEU A 526 -16.77 -7.84 -2.68
C LEU A 526 -16.13 -8.75 -1.61
N THR A 527 -14.96 -8.38 -1.13
CA THR A 527 -14.22 -9.14 -0.11
C THR A 527 -15.03 -9.23 1.19
N SER A 528 -14.92 -10.37 1.91
CA SER A 528 -15.59 -10.57 3.20
C SER A 528 -17.13 -10.48 3.12
N ASN A 529 -17.70 -11.15 2.14
CA ASN A 529 -19.13 -11.40 2.02
C ASN A 529 -19.47 -12.89 2.31
N ALA A 530 -20.67 -13.30 1.98
CA ALA A 530 -21.12 -14.68 2.13
C ALA A 530 -21.33 -15.39 0.77
N ILE A 531 -20.65 -14.95 -0.30
CA ILE A 531 -20.89 -15.37 -1.67
C ILE A 531 -20.56 -16.86 -1.84
N THR A 532 -21.58 -17.63 -2.18
CA THR A 532 -21.48 -19.08 -2.44
C THR A 532 -21.50 -19.44 -3.92
N ALA A 533 -22.07 -18.55 -4.76
CA ALA A 533 -22.20 -18.77 -6.19
C ALA A 533 -22.19 -17.45 -6.96
N VAL A 534 -21.60 -17.46 -8.14
CA VAL A 534 -21.61 -16.40 -9.13
C VAL A 534 -22.26 -16.93 -10.39
N ALA A 535 -23.34 -16.32 -10.83
CA ALA A 535 -24.05 -16.77 -12.02
C ALA A 535 -23.21 -16.57 -13.30
N PRO A 536 -23.36 -17.42 -14.30
CA PRO A 536 -22.80 -17.17 -15.62
C PRO A 536 -23.17 -15.77 -16.12
N ARG A 537 -22.24 -15.09 -16.77
CA ARG A 537 -22.44 -13.74 -17.32
C ARG A 537 -22.76 -12.65 -16.29
N ALA A 538 -22.39 -12.85 -15.03
CA ALA A 538 -22.63 -11.86 -13.97
C ALA A 538 -21.95 -10.52 -14.28
N PHE A 539 -20.77 -10.54 -14.84
CA PHE A 539 -19.93 -9.33 -15.10
C PHE A 539 -19.99 -8.85 -16.56
N ASP A 540 -20.74 -9.51 -17.44
CA ASP A 540 -20.85 -9.13 -18.88
C ASP A 540 -21.16 -7.65 -19.13
N PRO A 541 -21.99 -6.95 -18.30
CA PRO A 541 -22.28 -5.56 -18.52
C PRO A 541 -21.11 -4.58 -18.31
N ALA A 542 -20.03 -5.01 -17.65
CA ALA A 542 -18.87 -4.18 -17.37
C ALA A 542 -17.61 -4.73 -18.07
N PRO A 543 -17.45 -4.50 -19.39
CA PRO A 543 -16.32 -5.02 -20.17
C PRO A 543 -14.95 -4.43 -19.76
N ASP A 544 -14.96 -3.24 -19.16
CA ASP A 544 -13.76 -2.53 -18.69
C ASP A 544 -13.34 -2.94 -17.27
N LEU A 545 -14.00 -3.94 -16.67
CA LEU A 545 -13.67 -4.42 -15.32
C LEU A 545 -12.24 -4.97 -15.30
N ASP A 546 -11.34 -4.25 -14.64
CA ASP A 546 -9.93 -4.59 -14.52
C ASP A 546 -9.56 -5.20 -13.16
N THR A 547 -10.31 -4.88 -12.10
CA THR A 547 -10.07 -5.34 -10.73
C THR A 547 -11.33 -6.00 -10.15
N LEU A 548 -11.22 -7.27 -9.74
CA LEU A 548 -12.29 -8.02 -9.11
C LEU A 548 -11.83 -8.71 -7.83
N HIS A 549 -12.35 -8.26 -6.69
CA HIS A 549 -12.02 -8.83 -5.38
C HIS A 549 -13.19 -9.64 -4.81
N LEU A 550 -13.02 -10.94 -4.77
CA LEU A 550 -13.97 -11.92 -4.20
C LEU A 550 -13.35 -12.68 -3.01
N GLY A 551 -12.29 -12.16 -2.42
CA GLY A 551 -11.60 -12.79 -1.28
C GLY A 551 -12.48 -12.95 -0.04
N SER A 552 -12.15 -13.88 0.85
CA SER A 552 -12.88 -14.11 2.11
C SER A 552 -14.39 -14.33 1.91
N ASN A 553 -14.77 -15.13 0.93
CA ASN A 553 -16.13 -15.53 0.63
C ASN A 553 -16.33 -17.05 0.85
N LYS A 554 -17.39 -17.61 0.31
CA LYS A 554 -17.74 -19.04 0.45
C LYS A 554 -17.79 -19.78 -0.89
N LEU A 555 -17.03 -19.29 -1.89
CA LEU A 555 -16.94 -19.92 -3.20
C LEU A 555 -16.24 -21.29 -3.08
N LYS A 556 -16.80 -22.31 -3.72
CA LYS A 556 -16.23 -23.67 -3.76
C LYS A 556 -15.47 -23.96 -5.05
N GLU A 557 -15.62 -23.09 -6.04
CA GLU A 557 -15.00 -23.19 -7.36
C GLU A 557 -14.69 -21.81 -7.93
N VAL A 558 -13.80 -21.77 -8.91
CA VAL A 558 -13.48 -20.54 -9.66
C VAL A 558 -14.66 -20.24 -10.59
N PRO A 559 -15.23 -19.01 -10.58
CA PRO A 559 -16.40 -18.64 -11.38
C PRO A 559 -16.04 -18.37 -12.85
N SER A 560 -15.44 -19.34 -13.54
CA SER A 560 -14.88 -19.17 -14.90
C SER A 560 -15.92 -18.74 -15.95
N GLU A 561 -17.16 -19.23 -15.85
CA GLU A 561 -18.25 -18.85 -16.77
C GLU A 561 -18.68 -17.38 -16.57
N ALA A 562 -18.63 -16.87 -15.35
CA ALA A 562 -18.92 -15.47 -15.05
C ALA A 562 -17.84 -14.53 -15.59
N LEU A 563 -16.61 -15.01 -15.74
CA LEU A 563 -15.46 -14.26 -16.25
C LEU A 563 -15.35 -14.25 -17.78
N SER A 564 -16.26 -14.92 -18.48
CA SER A 564 -16.16 -15.19 -19.92
C SER A 564 -16.09 -13.94 -20.81
N LYS A 565 -16.58 -12.80 -20.34
CA LYS A 565 -16.56 -11.50 -21.03
C LYS A 565 -15.74 -10.42 -20.32
N ALA A 566 -15.09 -10.78 -19.22
CA ALA A 566 -14.22 -9.86 -18.48
C ALA A 566 -12.85 -9.66 -19.20
N SER A 567 -12.90 -9.13 -20.42
CA SER A 567 -11.76 -9.05 -21.34
C SER A 567 -10.67 -8.05 -20.91
N SER A 568 -10.93 -7.23 -19.90
CA SER A 568 -9.98 -6.26 -19.37
C SER A 568 -9.43 -6.66 -17.99
N LEU A 569 -9.85 -7.81 -17.43
CA LEU A 569 -9.53 -8.18 -16.05
C LEU A 569 -8.03 -8.42 -15.87
N ALA A 570 -7.42 -7.54 -15.08
CA ALA A 570 -6.00 -7.58 -14.77
C ALA A 570 -5.71 -8.11 -13.37
N GLU A 571 -6.63 -7.91 -12.42
CA GLU A 571 -6.47 -8.35 -11.03
C GLU A 571 -7.68 -9.17 -10.56
N LEU A 572 -7.42 -10.41 -10.11
CA LEU A 572 -8.43 -11.31 -9.56
C LEU A 572 -8.01 -11.80 -8.18
N ASN A 573 -8.79 -11.47 -7.18
CA ASN A 573 -8.59 -11.94 -5.82
C ASN A 573 -9.68 -12.94 -5.42
N LEU A 574 -9.28 -14.21 -5.24
CA LEU A 574 -10.12 -15.32 -4.76
C LEU A 574 -9.64 -15.86 -3.40
N SER A 575 -8.69 -15.20 -2.75
CA SER A 575 -8.10 -15.65 -1.49
C SER A 575 -9.13 -15.95 -0.41
N ARG A 576 -8.82 -16.86 0.52
CA ARG A 576 -9.69 -17.20 1.67
C ARG A 576 -11.10 -17.62 1.27
N ASN A 577 -11.25 -18.31 0.13
CA ASN A 577 -12.44 -19.05 -0.26
C ASN A 577 -12.20 -20.55 -0.08
N PRO A 578 -13.20 -21.38 0.24
CA PRO A 578 -13.01 -22.82 0.43
C PRO A 578 -12.92 -23.58 -0.91
N ILE A 579 -12.06 -23.13 -1.83
CA ILE A 579 -11.81 -23.76 -3.13
C ILE A 579 -10.66 -24.76 -2.96
N ARG A 580 -10.99 -26.06 -2.87
CA ARG A 580 -9.98 -27.10 -2.64
C ARG A 580 -9.27 -27.57 -3.89
N TRP A 581 -9.86 -27.35 -5.06
CA TRP A 581 -9.32 -27.82 -6.32
C TRP A 581 -9.50 -26.78 -7.43
N ILE A 582 -8.46 -26.59 -8.23
CA ILE A 582 -8.48 -25.74 -9.42
C ILE A 582 -8.32 -26.65 -10.66
N GLY A 583 -9.36 -26.67 -11.50
CA GLY A 583 -9.43 -27.45 -12.72
C GLY A 583 -8.57 -26.91 -13.86
N ALA A 584 -8.51 -27.64 -14.96
CA ALA A 584 -7.82 -27.22 -16.18
C ALA A 584 -8.57 -26.05 -16.83
N GLY A 585 -7.82 -25.03 -17.29
CA GLY A 585 -8.34 -23.93 -18.11
C GLY A 585 -9.33 -22.99 -17.44
N VAL A 586 -9.50 -23.03 -16.11
CA VAL A 586 -10.50 -22.19 -15.40
C VAL A 586 -10.23 -20.69 -15.54
N PHE A 587 -8.99 -20.29 -15.78
CA PHE A 587 -8.59 -18.89 -16.01
C PHE A 587 -8.48 -18.53 -17.49
N GLN A 588 -8.78 -19.47 -18.40
CA GLN A 588 -8.71 -19.24 -19.84
C GLN A 588 -9.47 -18.00 -20.31
N PRO A 589 -10.68 -17.68 -19.77
CA PRO A 589 -11.42 -16.49 -20.18
C PRO A 589 -10.67 -15.18 -19.99
N VAL A 590 -9.80 -15.09 -18.99
CA VAL A 590 -9.07 -13.88 -18.60
C VAL A 590 -7.56 -14.01 -18.82
N ALA A 591 -7.11 -15.09 -19.43
CA ALA A 591 -5.69 -15.42 -19.54
C ALA A 591 -4.85 -14.37 -20.29
N ALA A 592 -5.44 -13.67 -21.23
CA ALA A 592 -4.75 -12.67 -22.04
C ALA A 592 -4.45 -11.37 -21.27
N THR A 593 -5.24 -11.05 -20.24
CA THR A 593 -5.20 -9.76 -19.54
C THR A 593 -4.81 -9.86 -18.08
N LEU A 594 -4.97 -11.05 -17.46
CA LEU A 594 -4.74 -11.24 -16.04
C LEU A 594 -3.26 -11.08 -15.68
N LYS A 595 -2.99 -10.15 -14.76
CA LYS A 595 -1.65 -9.82 -14.27
C LYS A 595 -1.42 -10.25 -12.83
N HIS A 596 -2.45 -10.15 -12.00
CA HIS A 596 -2.36 -10.42 -10.56
C HIS A 596 -3.42 -11.43 -10.14
N LEU A 597 -2.98 -12.56 -9.57
CA LEU A 597 -3.86 -13.65 -9.16
C LEU A 597 -3.58 -14.04 -7.71
N TYR A 598 -4.61 -13.88 -6.85
CA TYR A 598 -4.54 -14.19 -5.43
C TYR A 598 -5.37 -15.43 -5.12
N LEU A 599 -4.69 -16.50 -4.73
CA LEU A 599 -5.24 -17.81 -4.39
C LEU A 599 -4.76 -18.30 -3.01
N ASN A 600 -4.38 -17.38 -2.14
CA ASN A 600 -3.80 -17.68 -0.84
C ASN A 600 -4.88 -18.04 0.21
N HIS A 601 -4.52 -18.89 1.17
CA HIS A 601 -5.36 -19.33 2.30
C HIS A 601 -6.72 -19.92 1.91
N MET A 602 -6.79 -20.70 0.83
CA MET A 602 -8.03 -21.29 0.33
C MET A 602 -8.27 -22.73 0.85
N GLY A 603 -7.26 -23.33 1.47
CA GLY A 603 -7.24 -24.75 1.75
C GLY A 603 -7.11 -25.60 0.46
N LEU A 604 -6.46 -25.04 -0.55
CA LEU A 604 -6.27 -25.65 -1.86
C LEU A 604 -5.37 -26.88 -1.75
N GLU A 605 -5.93 -28.03 -2.11
CA GLU A 605 -5.26 -29.34 -2.02
C GLU A 605 -4.60 -29.72 -3.36
N LYS A 606 -5.22 -29.34 -4.48
CA LYS A 606 -4.76 -29.73 -5.81
C LYS A 606 -4.99 -28.67 -6.86
N VAL A 607 -3.99 -28.48 -7.71
CA VAL A 607 -4.03 -27.62 -8.89
C VAL A 607 -3.75 -28.48 -10.12
N SER A 608 -4.65 -28.47 -11.11
CA SER A 608 -4.45 -29.22 -12.36
C SER A 608 -3.20 -28.71 -13.09
N LYS A 609 -2.51 -29.61 -13.81
CA LYS A 609 -1.30 -29.26 -14.58
C LYS A 609 -1.56 -28.16 -15.60
N ASP A 610 -2.76 -28.12 -16.18
CA ASP A 610 -3.16 -27.13 -17.20
C ASP A 610 -4.02 -25.99 -16.64
N SER A 611 -4.11 -25.85 -15.34
CA SER A 611 -4.95 -24.82 -14.70
C SER A 611 -4.46 -23.40 -14.96
N LEU A 612 -3.14 -23.22 -15.03
CA LEU A 612 -2.46 -21.96 -15.31
C LEU A 612 -2.10 -21.81 -16.80
N ALA A 613 -2.55 -22.76 -17.64
CA ALA A 613 -2.34 -22.70 -19.09
C ALA A 613 -2.99 -21.43 -19.67
N GLY A 614 -2.28 -20.74 -20.55
CA GLY A 614 -2.73 -19.50 -21.17
C GLY A 614 -2.34 -18.22 -20.41
N LEU A 615 -2.04 -18.29 -19.10
CA LEU A 615 -1.58 -17.11 -18.35
C LEU A 615 -0.17 -16.64 -18.77
N GLY A 616 0.67 -17.56 -19.24
CA GLY A 616 1.91 -17.33 -19.97
C GLY A 616 2.79 -16.19 -19.44
N SER A 617 3.20 -15.32 -20.35
CA SER A 617 4.02 -14.13 -20.03
C SER A 617 3.20 -12.95 -19.49
N GLY A 618 1.88 -13.03 -19.47
CA GLY A 618 0.99 -11.95 -18.99
C GLY A 618 0.95 -11.86 -17.48
N LEU A 619 0.98 -13.00 -16.76
CA LEU A 619 0.86 -13.03 -15.31
C LEU A 619 2.12 -12.48 -14.64
N ARG A 620 1.95 -11.49 -13.76
CA ARG A 620 3.01 -10.81 -13.01
C ARG A 620 3.10 -11.27 -11.56
N SER A 621 1.96 -11.54 -10.93
CA SER A 621 1.91 -11.91 -9.51
C SER A 621 1.02 -13.12 -9.29
N LEU A 622 1.55 -14.10 -8.54
CA LEU A 622 0.83 -15.30 -8.15
C LEU A 622 1.04 -15.57 -6.64
N PHE A 623 -0.06 -15.55 -5.88
CA PHE A 623 -0.06 -15.81 -4.45
C PHE A 623 -0.78 -17.12 -4.16
N LEU A 624 -0.05 -18.12 -3.65
CA LEU A 624 -0.53 -19.46 -3.31
C LEU A 624 -0.20 -19.85 -1.86
N GLU A 625 0.24 -18.91 -1.05
CA GLU A 625 0.61 -19.17 0.34
C GLU A 625 -0.54 -19.67 1.21
N GLY A 626 -0.24 -20.41 2.27
CA GLY A 626 -1.21 -20.87 3.26
C GLY A 626 -2.24 -21.86 2.70
N ASN A 627 -1.85 -22.69 1.73
CA ASN A 627 -2.68 -23.74 1.17
C ASN A 627 -2.19 -25.14 1.61
N GLN A 628 -2.79 -26.20 1.05
CA GLN A 628 -2.48 -27.60 1.35
C GLN A 628 -1.84 -28.31 0.13
N LEU A 629 -1.06 -27.55 -0.65
CA LEU A 629 -0.45 -28.05 -1.87
C LEU A 629 0.77 -28.92 -1.55
N GLU A 630 0.74 -30.17 -1.96
CA GLU A 630 1.87 -31.09 -1.90
C GLU A 630 2.71 -31.04 -3.18
N GLU A 631 2.06 -30.77 -4.32
CA GLU A 631 2.66 -30.62 -5.64
C GLU A 631 2.18 -29.33 -6.30
N LEU A 632 2.94 -28.82 -7.26
CA LEU A 632 2.62 -27.61 -8.02
C LEU A 632 2.55 -27.95 -9.53
N PRO A 633 1.73 -27.22 -10.30
CA PRO A 633 1.71 -27.33 -11.76
C PRO A 633 3.04 -26.85 -12.35
N ASP A 634 3.23 -27.08 -13.65
CA ASP A 634 4.42 -26.56 -14.36
C ASP A 634 4.41 -25.03 -14.40
N MET A 635 5.40 -24.40 -13.75
CA MET A 635 5.56 -22.97 -13.68
C MET A 635 6.36 -22.37 -14.85
N ARG A 636 6.97 -23.20 -15.69
CA ARG A 636 7.82 -22.76 -16.82
C ARG A 636 7.10 -21.85 -17.83
N PRO A 637 5.80 -22.04 -18.13
CA PRO A 637 5.07 -21.15 -19.02
C PRO A 637 4.92 -19.72 -18.47
N LEU A 638 5.01 -19.53 -17.15
CA LEU A 638 4.80 -18.23 -16.49
C LEU A 638 6.06 -17.35 -16.54
N THR A 639 6.50 -17.02 -17.73
CA THR A 639 7.76 -16.29 -17.96
C THR A 639 7.70 -14.81 -17.56
N GLY A 640 6.50 -14.27 -17.35
CA GLY A 640 6.29 -12.88 -16.94
C GLY A 640 6.21 -12.66 -15.43
N LEU A 641 6.34 -13.73 -14.61
CA LEU A 641 6.22 -13.59 -13.15
C LEU A 641 7.32 -12.71 -12.57
N GLU A 642 6.89 -11.77 -11.74
CA GLU A 642 7.73 -10.85 -10.96
C GLU A 642 7.63 -11.14 -9.46
N VAL A 643 6.45 -11.61 -9.03
CA VAL A 643 6.18 -11.97 -7.63
C VAL A 643 5.49 -13.32 -7.57
N ILE A 644 6.04 -14.22 -6.74
CA ILE A 644 5.38 -15.48 -6.41
C ILE A 644 5.57 -15.79 -4.92
N ASN A 645 4.48 -16.19 -4.25
CA ASN A 645 4.52 -16.63 -2.87
C ASN A 645 3.92 -18.05 -2.75
N LEU A 646 4.76 -19.00 -2.36
CA LEU A 646 4.41 -20.42 -2.17
C LEU A 646 4.59 -20.85 -0.71
N ALA A 647 4.80 -19.90 0.22
CA ALA A 647 5.02 -20.18 1.63
C ALA A 647 3.84 -20.94 2.25
N GLU A 648 4.08 -21.64 3.36
CA GLU A 648 3.04 -22.32 4.12
C GLU A 648 2.21 -23.34 3.30
N ASN A 649 2.87 -24.06 2.38
CA ASN A 649 2.33 -25.23 1.70
C ASN A 649 3.12 -26.48 2.13
N PRO A 650 2.47 -27.64 2.32
CA PRO A 650 3.14 -28.90 2.71
C PRO A 650 3.82 -29.57 1.52
N LEU A 651 4.64 -28.85 0.76
CA LEU A 651 5.31 -29.36 -0.45
C LEU A 651 6.10 -30.62 -0.17
N VAL A 652 5.93 -31.66 -0.96
CA VAL A 652 6.67 -32.92 -0.88
C VAL A 652 7.98 -32.77 -1.65
N CYS A 653 9.09 -32.61 -0.92
CA CYS A 653 10.41 -32.44 -1.48
C CYS A 653 11.06 -33.78 -1.87
N ASP A 654 10.62 -34.30 -3.01
CA ASP A 654 11.15 -35.50 -3.67
C ASP A 654 11.32 -35.25 -5.18
N CYS A 655 11.63 -36.29 -5.94
CA CYS A 655 11.93 -36.17 -7.38
C CYS A 655 10.79 -35.57 -8.24
N PRO A 656 9.50 -35.79 -8.00
CA PRO A 656 8.42 -35.10 -8.66
C PRO A 656 8.47 -33.57 -8.55
N LEU A 657 9.03 -33.01 -7.47
CA LEU A 657 9.15 -31.56 -7.30
C LEU A 657 10.38 -30.96 -8.01
N LEU A 658 11.23 -31.79 -8.62
CA LEU A 658 12.44 -31.35 -9.33
C LEU A 658 12.18 -30.28 -10.42
N PRO A 659 11.10 -30.30 -11.19
CA PRO A 659 10.78 -29.22 -12.14
C PRO A 659 10.64 -27.85 -11.48
N LEU A 660 9.98 -27.77 -10.33
CA LEU A 660 9.86 -26.53 -9.55
C LEU A 660 11.23 -26.07 -9.06
N ARG A 661 12.06 -27.00 -8.53
CA ARG A 661 13.42 -26.69 -8.06
C ARG A 661 14.27 -26.09 -9.17
N LYS A 662 14.25 -26.69 -10.37
CA LYS A 662 14.97 -26.19 -11.55
C LYS A 662 14.47 -24.83 -11.99
N TRP A 663 13.14 -24.64 -11.98
CA TRP A 663 12.53 -23.37 -12.31
C TRP A 663 12.96 -22.25 -11.31
N ILE A 664 12.96 -22.54 -9.99
CA ILE A 664 13.43 -21.59 -8.97
C ILE A 664 14.89 -21.15 -9.20
N ASP A 665 15.74 -22.04 -9.71
CA ASP A 665 17.13 -21.69 -10.02
C ASP A 665 17.28 -20.84 -11.28
N GLN A 666 16.36 -20.97 -12.21
CA GLN A 666 16.38 -20.25 -13.50
C GLN A 666 15.75 -18.87 -13.41
N VAL A 667 14.77 -18.70 -12.53
CA VAL A 667 14.09 -17.41 -12.36
C VAL A 667 14.86 -16.51 -11.40
N ASN A 668 15.01 -15.26 -11.76
CA ASN A 668 15.65 -14.25 -10.90
C ASN A 668 14.68 -13.67 -9.87
N LEU A 669 13.87 -14.55 -9.26
CA LEU A 669 12.83 -14.17 -8.30
C LEU A 669 13.16 -14.71 -6.91
N LYS A 670 12.70 -13.98 -5.88
CA LYS A 670 12.75 -14.44 -4.50
C LYS A 670 11.56 -15.35 -4.21
N VAL A 671 11.67 -16.63 -4.60
CA VAL A 671 10.62 -17.60 -4.35
C VAL A 671 10.66 -18.06 -2.89
N ARG A 672 9.55 -17.88 -2.16
CA ARG A 672 9.37 -18.42 -0.81
C ARG A 672 8.66 -19.78 -0.93
N ALA A 673 9.44 -20.87 -0.92
CA ALA A 673 8.94 -22.24 -0.92
C ALA A 673 9.74 -23.06 0.09
N THR A 674 9.02 -23.77 0.96
CA THR A 674 9.61 -24.64 1.99
C THR A 674 9.02 -26.06 1.88
N CYS A 675 9.82 -27.05 2.24
CA CYS A 675 9.40 -28.43 2.30
C CYS A 675 8.45 -28.67 3.48
N GLY A 676 7.34 -29.36 3.26
CA GLY A 676 6.46 -29.91 4.29
C GLY A 676 6.75 -31.36 4.59
N HIS A 677 7.15 -32.13 3.55
CA HIS A 677 7.48 -33.53 3.60
C HIS A 677 8.75 -33.84 2.79
N PRO A 678 9.53 -34.87 3.12
CA PRO A 678 9.39 -35.73 4.31
C PRO A 678 9.76 -34.96 5.60
N PRO A 679 9.47 -35.52 6.79
CA PRO A 679 9.67 -34.85 8.08
C PRO A 679 11.08 -34.31 8.31
N GLU A 680 12.10 -34.98 7.77
CA GLU A 680 13.52 -34.62 7.90
C GLU A 680 13.87 -33.32 7.16
N LEU A 681 13.07 -32.96 6.16
CA LEU A 681 13.28 -31.78 5.32
C LEU A 681 12.32 -30.65 5.69
N ARG A 682 11.40 -30.87 6.63
CA ARG A 682 10.36 -29.91 6.98
C ARG A 682 10.93 -28.54 7.37
N GLY A 683 10.42 -27.51 6.75
CA GLY A 683 10.83 -26.12 6.97
C GLY A 683 12.09 -25.69 6.20
N GLN A 684 12.81 -26.63 5.58
CA GLN A 684 13.95 -26.28 4.72
C GLN A 684 13.45 -25.66 3.42
N LYS A 685 14.20 -24.70 2.88
CA LYS A 685 13.85 -24.09 1.60
C LYS A 685 14.04 -25.10 0.47
N VAL A 686 13.09 -25.20 -0.43
CA VAL A 686 13.15 -26.07 -1.62
C VAL A 686 14.44 -25.84 -2.41
N LYS A 687 14.93 -24.62 -2.45
CA LYS A 687 16.18 -24.22 -3.11
C LYS A 687 17.43 -24.90 -2.50
N ASP A 688 17.45 -25.10 -1.19
CA ASP A 688 18.66 -25.52 -0.45
C ASP A 688 18.71 -27.04 -0.21
N VAL A 689 17.64 -27.77 -0.52
CA VAL A 689 17.53 -29.21 -0.26
C VAL A 689 18.36 -30.03 -1.25
N HIS A 690 19.13 -30.99 -0.72
CA HIS A 690 20.06 -31.83 -1.51
C HIS A 690 19.42 -33.09 -2.12
N VAL A 691 18.21 -33.49 -1.71
CA VAL A 691 17.54 -34.71 -2.21
C VAL A 691 17.42 -34.73 -3.74
N PHE A 692 17.27 -33.60 -4.35
CA PHE A 692 17.13 -33.46 -5.81
C PHE A 692 18.39 -33.86 -6.60
N LYS A 693 19.57 -33.95 -5.96
CA LYS A 693 20.83 -34.38 -6.60
C LYS A 693 20.87 -35.88 -6.92
N SER A 694 20.01 -36.66 -6.26
CA SER A 694 19.87 -38.11 -6.48
C SER A 694 18.75 -38.48 -7.44
N CYS A 695 18.04 -37.49 -8.01
CA CYS A 695 16.92 -37.74 -8.92
C CYS A 695 17.38 -38.16 -10.32
N PRO A 696 16.65 -39.06 -11.03
CA PRO A 696 16.96 -39.43 -12.39
C PRO A 696 17.02 -38.23 -13.33
N GLY A 697 18.15 -38.09 -14.07
CA GLY A 697 18.39 -36.98 -15.01
C GLY A 697 19.24 -35.84 -14.46
N GLU A 698 19.65 -35.87 -13.21
CA GLU A 698 20.69 -34.99 -12.66
C GLU A 698 22.07 -35.60 -12.90
N LYS A 699 23.00 -34.86 -13.53
CA LYS A 699 24.40 -35.25 -13.60
C LYS A 699 25.02 -35.05 -12.21
N PRO A 700 25.71 -36.07 -11.65
CA PRO A 700 26.44 -35.86 -10.40
C PRO A 700 27.48 -34.75 -10.61
N PRO A 701 27.71 -33.88 -9.60
CA PRO A 701 28.72 -32.85 -9.71
C PRO A 701 30.09 -33.50 -10.00
N PRO A 702 30.95 -32.87 -10.83
CA PRO A 702 32.28 -33.40 -11.11
C PRO A 702 33.03 -33.56 -9.81
N ILE A 703 33.53 -34.78 -9.59
CA ILE A 703 34.38 -35.11 -8.43
C ILE A 703 35.59 -34.19 -8.52
N GLN A 704 35.67 -33.19 -7.67
CA GLN A 704 36.88 -32.41 -7.51
C GLN A 704 37.92 -33.29 -6.82
N HIS A 705 38.86 -33.85 -7.61
CA HIS A 705 40.08 -34.43 -7.07
C HIS A 705 40.85 -33.30 -6.35
N PRO A 706 41.31 -33.53 -5.11
CA PRO A 706 42.13 -32.55 -4.42
C PRO A 706 43.46 -32.41 -5.18
N LYS A 707 43.85 -31.17 -5.50
CA LYS A 707 45.14 -30.84 -6.07
C LYS A 707 46.27 -31.34 -5.13
N PRO A 708 47.30 -32.00 -5.66
CA PRO A 708 48.44 -32.44 -4.83
C PRO A 708 49.21 -31.22 -4.33
N THR A 709 49.29 -31.08 -3.03
CA THR A 709 50.19 -30.15 -2.34
C THR A 709 51.62 -30.66 -2.47
N LYS A 710 52.53 -29.77 -2.86
CA LYS A 710 53.99 -30.00 -3.01
C LYS A 710 54.60 -30.48 -1.69
N ALA A 711 55.34 -31.58 -1.81
CA ALA A 711 56.15 -32.15 -0.77
C ALA A 711 57.30 -31.23 -0.36
N THR A 712 57.45 -31.03 0.93
CA THR A 712 58.75 -30.66 1.56
C THR A 712 59.25 -31.88 2.31
N LYS A 713 60.50 -32.28 1.97
CA LYS A 713 61.25 -33.37 2.57
C LYS A 713 61.69 -33.00 4.00
N THR A 714 61.57 -33.93 4.94
CA THR A 714 62.58 -34.26 5.93
C THR A 714 62.27 -35.60 6.61
N GLU A 715 63.24 -36.46 6.48
CA GLU A 715 63.77 -37.62 7.23
C GLU A 715 62.99 -38.40 8.29
N SER A 716 62.97 -39.66 7.95
CA SER A 716 63.11 -40.93 8.67
C SER A 716 63.05 -40.97 10.20
N ALA A 717 62.21 -41.85 10.72
CA ALA A 717 62.54 -42.87 11.70
C ALA A 717 61.50 -44.00 11.69
N LEU A 718 62.04 -45.22 11.51
CA LEU A 718 61.34 -46.49 11.63
C LEU A 718 60.69 -46.65 13.01
N ILE A 719 59.58 -47.42 13.10
CA ILE A 719 59.37 -48.60 13.95
C ILE A 719 58.02 -49.22 13.64
N SER A 720 58.01 -50.51 13.51
CA SER A 720 56.95 -51.46 13.12
C SER A 720 55.91 -51.72 14.22
N PRO A 721 54.79 -52.43 13.90
CA PRO A 721 53.57 -52.48 14.71
C PRO A 721 53.60 -53.65 15.74
N PRO A 722 52.65 -53.66 16.63
CA PRO A 722 51.93 -54.88 16.87
C PRO A 722 50.41 -54.80 17.16
N LYS A 723 49.79 -55.80 16.59
CA LYS A 723 48.78 -56.76 17.11
C LYS A 723 47.43 -56.33 17.60
N VAL A 724 46.50 -56.90 16.88
CA VAL A 724 45.15 -57.33 17.17
C VAL A 724 44.99 -57.95 18.58
N ILE A 725 43.94 -57.53 19.30
CA ILE A 725 43.22 -58.36 20.28
C ILE A 725 41.73 -58.15 20.11
N LYS A 726 41.02 -59.23 19.77
CA LYS A 726 39.61 -59.52 19.97
C LYS A 726 39.40 -59.94 21.41
N ILE A 727 38.26 -59.71 21.98
CA ILE A 727 37.52 -60.51 23.00
C ILE A 727 36.33 -59.61 23.41
N ASP A 728 35.19 -59.93 23.39
CA ASP A 728 34.16 -60.91 23.54
C ASP A 728 33.04 -60.36 24.47
N LYS A 729 31.89 -60.85 24.17
CA LYS A 729 30.56 -60.65 24.73
C LYS A 729 30.46 -60.71 26.25
N ALA A 730 29.54 -59.93 26.82
CA ALA A 730 28.70 -60.44 27.90
C ALA A 730 27.34 -59.75 27.95
N LYS A 731 26.35 -60.56 27.97
CA LYS A 731 24.92 -60.32 28.18
C LYS A 731 24.61 -59.88 29.61
N SER A 732 23.58 -59.08 29.85
CA SER A 732 22.53 -59.43 30.79
C SER A 732 21.32 -58.48 30.73
N LYS A 733 20.17 -59.07 30.69
CA LYS A 733 18.82 -58.55 30.83
C LYS A 733 18.45 -58.41 32.36
N PRO A 734 17.20 -58.15 32.71
CA PRO A 734 16.49 -56.89 32.96
C PRO A 734 15.83 -56.85 34.35
N ARG A 735 15.29 -55.71 34.79
CA ARG A 735 14.23 -55.65 35.84
C ARG A 735 13.39 -54.40 35.64
N LYS A 736 12.18 -54.59 35.31
CA LYS A 736 10.81 -54.69 35.88
C LYS A 736 10.44 -53.56 36.87
N SER A 737 9.43 -52.85 36.47
CA SER A 737 8.12 -52.59 37.10
C SER A 737 8.03 -51.51 38.18
N SER A 738 7.18 -50.51 37.94
CA SER A 738 5.91 -50.41 38.64
C SER A 738 5.08 -49.22 38.11
N LYS A 739 3.87 -49.53 37.67
CA LYS A 739 2.66 -48.69 37.67
C LYS A 739 1.96 -48.92 39.04
N PRO A 740 0.81 -48.30 39.40
CA PRO A 740 0.10 -47.07 39.02
C PRO A 740 -0.50 -46.35 40.25
N ASN A 741 -1.15 -45.21 40.04
CA ASN A 741 -2.40 -44.82 40.74
C ASN A 741 -2.96 -43.57 40.05
N THR A 742 -3.99 -43.69 39.35
CA THR A 742 -5.46 -43.72 39.64
C THR A 742 -6.04 -42.44 40.27
N VAL A 743 -6.91 -41.80 39.48
CA VAL A 743 -8.25 -41.29 39.77
C VAL A 743 -8.38 -39.97 40.52
N GLN A 744 -8.94 -38.96 39.89
CA GLN A 744 -10.28 -38.51 40.26
C GLN A 744 -10.95 -37.63 39.21
N LYS A 745 -12.08 -38.13 38.71
CA LYS A 745 -13.17 -37.39 38.07
C LYS A 745 -13.85 -36.50 39.08
N SER A 746 -14.24 -35.29 38.72
CA SER A 746 -15.45 -34.69 39.25
C SER A 746 -16.21 -33.99 38.14
N THR A 747 -17.36 -34.51 37.95
CA THR A 747 -18.50 -34.07 37.13
C THR A 747 -19.28 -32.96 37.85
N MET A 748 -20.08 -32.25 37.04
CA MET A 748 -21.30 -31.49 37.33
C MET A 748 -21.12 -29.96 37.48
N LYS A 749 -21.98 -29.10 36.96
CA LYS A 749 -23.42 -29.18 36.61
C LYS A 749 -23.78 -28.04 35.68
N LYS A 750 -24.71 -28.31 34.74
CA LYS A 750 -25.54 -27.32 34.04
C LYS A 750 -26.36 -26.48 35.05
N LYS A 751 -26.53 -25.19 34.80
CA LYS A 751 -27.75 -24.47 35.08
C LYS A 751 -28.15 -23.55 33.93
N LYS A 752 -29.36 -23.76 33.50
CA LYS A 752 -30.19 -22.95 32.61
C LYS A 752 -30.85 -21.82 33.40
N SER A 753 -31.35 -20.85 32.66
CA SER A 753 -32.43 -19.88 32.89
C SER A 753 -31.93 -18.51 33.39
N VAL A 754 -32.34 -17.39 32.89
CA VAL A 754 -33.52 -16.93 32.15
C VAL A 754 -33.05 -15.98 31.07
#